data_fde84924600c3570590d8cf356f6e0c6
#
_entry.id   fde84924600c3570590d8cf356f6e0c6
#
_cell.length_a   1.000
_cell.length_b   1.000
_cell.length_c   1.000
_cell.angle_alpha   90.00
_cell.angle_beta   90.00
_cell.angle_gamma   90.00
#
_symmetry.space_group_name_H-M   'P 1'
#
loop_
_entity.id
_entity.type
_entity.pdbx_description
1 polymer ?
#
loop_
_entity_poly.entity_id
_entity_poly.type
_entity_poly.pdbx_seq_one_letter_code
_entity_poly.pdbx_strand_id
1 'polypeptide(L)'
;GYTGLAEAIENWDFSKLEKLELHRQLLKRIEATMLEVDPVAIMPYINTCLIERECDEILQVHEYRSKAAGITKLIECLGRSDKENWPKCLQLALDNAGYYNASELWDMREDNGKDVDGEVTDASENSFETTVTFSEEAECNDNLSENPCSASGTGQPSRAYEPKVARSYQTELAQPAIDGKNTLICAPTGSGKTFVALLICEHHFRNMPAGRKAKVVFLATKVPVYEQQKNVFKQHFERSGYSVQGMSGETVANVCVEKVIEDSDIIVLTPQILVNIMEEGILNSLSIFTLMIFDECHNTTGNHPYNVLMARYLEQKFDSPAIQLPQIVGLTASVGVGNAKSIKDTIEHICTLCSYLDIQTISTVRENKEELQRFQNKPETHVRWVKVRVRNRFADIISGLMSETEALMRRIYSVDTISQINKNDFGTQKYEHWIIATQKRCRLLQLVDKEKESSICRDLFICTEHLRKFNDALIVSEDARIEDALACLTEFFTNVKNGPYTELEKQLTARFQEKEPELTALSKDESNENPKLEELAGILDEAYRYNPQTRTLLFAKTRALVVALKKWIDANPLLSHIKPDVLMGQFLGTAGMTLPMQKVVLDAFKTNTDCRLLIATSVADEGIDISECNLVVLYEYFGNVTKMIQVRGRGRARDSKCILVTSKTEVVENEKHNRYKEEMMNEAIEKLQNWSKTAFVRKIHDLQMKEKVLRDSRKRETRPKVVERKKNLLCGKCKAFACSTDDIRVIKESHHAVLGDAFKERYMTKPHRKPVQFDCFEKKNKMHCKNANCQHDWGIIVRYKMFDHLPVIKIKSFVVEDIETGTQMDFQKWK
;
A
#
# COMPACT_ATOMS: atom_id res chain seq x y z
N GLY A 1 48.94 14.92 2.98
CA GLY A 1 47.67 14.57 2.37
C GLY A 1 47.79 13.72 1.09
N TYR A 2 48.87 13.80 0.31
CA TYR A 2 49.01 13.06 -0.97
C TYR A 2 49.69 11.70 -0.86
N THR A 3 50.42 11.43 0.21
CA THR A 3 51.13 10.15 0.43
C THR A 3 50.23 8.99 0.74
N GLY A 4 49.14 9.20 1.50
CA GLY A 4 48.16 8.15 1.79
C GLY A 4 47.27 7.76 0.59
N LEU A 5 47.12 8.65 -0.42
CA LEU A 5 46.39 8.36 -1.64
C LEU A 5 47.22 7.50 -2.58
N ALA A 6 48.53 7.74 -2.61
CA ALA A 6 49.48 6.97 -3.43
C ALA A 6 49.61 5.52 -2.91
N GLU A 7 49.72 5.32 -1.59
CA GLU A 7 49.74 4.00 -0.97
C GLU A 7 48.39 3.22 -1.13
N ALA A 8 47.27 3.93 -1.17
CA ALA A 8 45.97 3.31 -1.43
C ALA A 8 45.79 2.89 -2.90
N ILE A 9 46.44 3.61 -3.84
CA ILE A 9 46.43 3.27 -5.30
C ILE A 9 47.38 2.12 -5.58
N GLU A 10 48.55 2.05 -4.94
CA GLU A 10 49.51 0.96 -5.12
C GLU A 10 49.02 -0.40 -4.55
N ASN A 11 48.12 -0.38 -3.58
CA ASN A 11 47.52 -1.59 -2.99
C ASN A 11 46.15 -1.94 -3.61
N TRP A 12 45.69 -1.28 -4.64
CA TRP A 12 44.42 -1.54 -5.32
C TRP A 12 44.54 -2.73 -6.27
N ASP A 13 43.70 -3.74 -6.00
CA ASP A 13 43.64 -4.95 -6.83
C ASP A 13 42.90 -4.68 -8.15
N PHE A 14 43.67 -4.36 -9.19
CA PHE A 14 43.13 -4.06 -10.54
C PHE A 14 42.39 -5.25 -11.17
N SER A 15 42.69 -6.51 -10.75
CA SER A 15 41.99 -7.70 -11.26
C SER A 15 40.51 -7.73 -10.90
N LYS A 16 40.12 -7.08 -9.81
CA LYS A 16 38.72 -6.97 -9.37
C LYS A 16 37.94 -5.94 -10.18
N LEU A 17 38.59 -4.85 -10.61
CA LEU A 17 37.99 -3.84 -11.46
C LEU A 17 37.74 -4.37 -12.88
N GLU A 18 38.65 -5.17 -13.43
CA GLU A 18 38.47 -5.81 -14.72
C GLU A 18 37.31 -6.80 -14.71
N LYS A 19 37.15 -7.59 -13.64
CA LYS A 19 35.99 -8.50 -13.48
C LYS A 19 34.67 -7.74 -13.40
N LEU A 20 34.60 -6.66 -12.64
CA LEU A 20 33.39 -5.83 -12.57
C LEU A 20 33.03 -5.18 -13.90
N GLU A 21 34.02 -4.75 -14.67
CA GLU A 21 33.80 -4.18 -16.00
C GLU A 21 33.29 -5.23 -17.00
N LEU A 22 33.81 -6.46 -16.92
CA LEU A 22 33.30 -7.58 -17.71
C LEU A 22 31.82 -7.87 -17.39
N HIS A 23 31.45 -7.87 -16.13
CA HIS A 23 30.05 -8.07 -15.71
C HIS A 23 29.15 -6.90 -16.16
N ARG A 24 29.64 -5.67 -16.16
CA ARG A 24 28.92 -4.50 -16.71
C ARG A 24 28.67 -4.64 -18.21
N GLN A 25 29.64 -5.16 -18.97
CA GLN A 25 29.47 -5.43 -20.39
C GLN A 25 28.49 -6.58 -20.64
N LEU A 26 28.53 -7.64 -19.81
CA LEU A 26 27.58 -8.74 -19.88
C LEU A 26 26.15 -8.27 -19.60
N LEU A 27 25.97 -7.43 -18.58
CA LEU A 27 24.66 -6.87 -18.22
C LEU A 27 24.03 -6.09 -19.41
N LYS A 28 24.82 -5.32 -20.13
CA LYS A 28 24.37 -4.63 -21.35
C LYS A 28 24.00 -5.59 -22.47
N ARG A 29 24.71 -6.73 -22.60
CA ARG A 29 24.44 -7.73 -23.66
C ARG A 29 23.17 -8.54 -23.40
N ILE A 30 22.81 -8.77 -22.16
CA ILE A 30 21.57 -9.48 -21.81
C ILE A 30 20.40 -8.52 -21.54
N GLU A 31 20.56 -7.22 -21.78
CA GLU A 31 19.54 -6.19 -21.51
C GLU A 31 18.17 -6.56 -22.10
N ALA A 32 18.15 -7.08 -23.34
CA ALA A 32 16.90 -7.48 -24.01
C ALA A 32 16.16 -8.58 -23.23
N THR A 33 16.86 -9.58 -22.70
CA THR A 33 16.28 -10.66 -21.89
C THR A 33 15.90 -10.15 -20.50
N MET A 34 16.67 -9.20 -19.96
CA MET A 34 16.34 -8.54 -18.68
C MET A 34 15.04 -7.73 -18.74
N LEU A 35 14.61 -7.23 -19.89
CA LEU A 35 13.34 -6.51 -20.03
C LEU A 35 12.10 -7.37 -19.71
N GLU A 36 12.23 -8.71 -19.75
CA GLU A 36 11.19 -9.63 -19.33
C GLU A 36 11.13 -9.83 -17.81
N VAL A 37 12.19 -9.45 -17.10
CA VAL A 37 12.29 -9.56 -15.64
C VAL A 37 11.47 -8.47 -14.96
N ASP A 38 10.77 -8.81 -13.90
CA ASP A 38 10.05 -7.83 -13.07
C ASP A 38 10.99 -7.27 -12.00
N PRO A 39 11.32 -5.98 -12.01
CA PRO A 39 12.20 -5.39 -11.00
C PRO A 39 11.66 -5.56 -9.59
N VAL A 40 10.35 -5.59 -9.39
CA VAL A 40 9.73 -5.82 -8.08
C VAL A 40 10.01 -7.22 -7.57
N ALA A 41 10.01 -8.23 -8.45
CA ALA A 41 10.25 -9.63 -8.07
C ALA A 41 11.70 -9.88 -7.64
N ILE A 42 12.68 -9.20 -8.24
CA ILE A 42 14.12 -9.40 -7.94
C ILE A 42 14.66 -8.41 -6.91
N MET A 43 13.96 -7.27 -6.67
CA MET A 43 14.40 -6.23 -5.74
C MET A 43 14.73 -6.73 -4.33
N PRO A 44 13.95 -7.66 -3.71
CA PRO A 44 14.25 -8.19 -2.40
C PRO A 44 15.63 -8.84 -2.29
N TYR A 45 16.15 -9.36 -3.38
CA TYR A 45 17.42 -10.11 -3.42
C TYR A 45 18.60 -9.23 -3.84
N ILE A 46 18.35 -8.09 -4.53
CA ILE A 46 19.38 -7.23 -5.07
C ILE A 46 19.51 -5.87 -4.34
N ASN A 47 18.59 -5.55 -3.45
CA ASN A 47 18.56 -4.29 -2.70
C ASN A 47 19.83 -4.04 -1.89
N THR A 48 20.56 -5.11 -1.48
CA THR A 48 21.85 -5.00 -0.79
C THR A 48 22.96 -4.43 -1.67
N CYS A 49 22.81 -4.50 -3.00
CA CYS A 49 23.77 -4.01 -3.99
C CYS A 49 23.47 -2.59 -4.48
N LEU A 50 22.33 -2.04 -4.08
CA LEU A 50 21.84 -0.71 -4.44
C LEU A 50 21.80 0.16 -3.19
N ILE A 51 21.74 1.47 -3.36
CA ILE A 51 21.39 2.38 -2.28
C ILE A 51 19.86 2.53 -2.24
N GLU A 52 19.29 2.81 -1.07
CA GLU A 52 17.83 2.91 -0.84
C GLU A 52 17.15 3.86 -1.84
N ARG A 53 17.80 4.97 -2.16
CA ARG A 53 17.33 5.92 -3.17
C ARG A 53 17.23 5.32 -4.58
N GLU A 54 18.17 4.46 -4.96
CA GLU A 54 18.16 3.77 -6.26
C GLU A 54 17.02 2.75 -6.30
N CYS A 55 16.81 2.01 -5.21
CA CYS A 55 15.67 1.12 -5.07
C CYS A 55 14.35 1.86 -5.23
N ASP A 56 14.20 3.02 -4.56
CA ASP A 56 13.02 3.88 -4.68
C ASP A 56 12.85 4.41 -6.10
N GLU A 57 13.94 4.86 -6.75
CA GLU A 57 13.90 5.36 -8.14
C GLU A 57 13.51 4.25 -9.12
N ILE A 58 14.03 3.03 -8.95
CA ILE A 58 13.69 1.87 -9.80
C ILE A 58 12.22 1.51 -9.65
N LEU A 59 11.74 1.40 -8.42
CA LEU A 59 10.35 1.07 -8.13
C LEU A 59 9.39 2.19 -8.58
N GLN A 60 9.75 3.45 -8.42
CA GLN A 60 8.98 4.58 -8.95
C GLN A 60 8.93 4.55 -10.47
N VAL A 61 10.07 4.30 -11.15
CA VAL A 61 10.10 4.22 -12.62
C VAL A 61 9.26 3.02 -13.08
N HIS A 62 9.31 1.90 -12.38
CA HIS A 62 8.46 0.74 -12.64
C HIS A 62 6.98 1.10 -12.48
N GLU A 63 6.61 1.73 -11.36
CA GLU A 63 5.22 2.09 -11.03
C GLU A 63 4.63 3.15 -11.97
N TYR A 64 5.42 4.20 -12.29
CA TYR A 64 4.91 5.35 -13.06
C TYR A 64 5.14 5.26 -14.57
N ARG A 65 5.95 4.34 -15.06
CA ARG A 65 6.25 4.20 -16.50
C ARG A 65 5.93 2.83 -17.04
N SER A 66 6.76 1.81 -16.74
CA SER A 66 6.54 0.43 -17.15
C SER A 66 7.56 -0.50 -16.48
N LYS A 67 7.27 -1.81 -16.51
CA LYS A 67 8.17 -2.88 -16.11
C LYS A 67 9.53 -2.77 -16.81
N ALA A 68 9.54 -2.61 -18.13
CA ALA A 68 10.76 -2.45 -18.92
C ALA A 68 11.56 -1.20 -18.51
N ALA A 69 10.90 -0.05 -18.25
CA ALA A 69 11.57 1.15 -17.78
C ALA A 69 12.19 0.98 -16.38
N GLY A 70 11.55 0.23 -15.49
CA GLY A 70 12.08 -0.12 -14.18
C GLY A 70 13.33 -0.99 -14.28
N ILE A 71 13.33 -1.99 -15.18
CA ILE A 71 14.52 -2.82 -15.46
C ILE A 71 15.64 -2.03 -16.10
N THR A 72 15.36 -1.18 -17.08
CA THR A 72 16.38 -0.30 -17.64
C THR A 72 17.04 0.58 -16.57
N LYS A 73 16.24 1.09 -15.64
CA LYS A 73 16.76 1.86 -14.51
C LYS A 73 17.60 1.00 -13.56
N LEU A 74 17.20 -0.23 -13.28
CA LEU A 74 17.98 -1.19 -12.48
C LEU A 74 19.33 -1.49 -13.13
N ILE A 75 19.36 -1.77 -14.44
CA ILE A 75 20.59 -2.00 -15.21
C ILE A 75 21.52 -0.78 -15.13
N GLU A 76 20.96 0.43 -15.22
CA GLU A 76 21.71 1.68 -15.07
C GLU A 76 22.35 1.80 -13.68
N CYS A 77 21.62 1.48 -12.63
CA CYS A 77 22.09 1.57 -11.24
C CYS A 77 23.16 0.50 -10.95
N LEU A 78 22.94 -0.75 -11.37
CA LEU A 78 23.92 -1.83 -11.21
C LEU A 78 25.21 -1.54 -12.02
N GLY A 79 25.07 -0.99 -13.22
CA GLY A 79 26.21 -0.57 -14.04
C GLY A 79 27.09 0.52 -13.41
N ARG A 80 26.57 1.25 -12.43
CA ARG A 80 27.30 2.30 -11.67
C ARG A 80 27.73 1.81 -10.28
N SER A 81 27.30 0.63 -9.86
CA SER A 81 27.59 0.11 -8.53
C SER A 81 29.06 -0.29 -8.42
N ASP A 82 29.73 0.18 -7.36
CA ASP A 82 31.09 -0.18 -7.01
C ASP A 82 31.16 -1.36 -6.03
N LYS A 83 30.01 -1.96 -5.70
CA LYS A 83 29.93 -3.14 -4.81
C LYS A 83 30.35 -4.39 -5.58
N GLU A 84 31.42 -5.03 -5.14
CA GLU A 84 32.04 -6.22 -5.78
C GLU A 84 31.07 -7.42 -5.91
N ASN A 85 30.06 -7.52 -5.06
CA ASN A 85 29.16 -8.66 -4.98
C ASN A 85 27.86 -8.53 -5.78
N TRP A 86 27.61 -7.40 -6.45
CA TRP A 86 26.36 -7.19 -7.20
C TRP A 86 26.12 -8.25 -8.31
N PRO A 87 27.14 -8.78 -9.01
CA PRO A 87 26.89 -9.81 -10.03
C PRO A 87 26.30 -11.09 -9.44
N LYS A 88 26.84 -11.57 -8.30
CA LYS A 88 26.30 -12.75 -7.58
C LYS A 88 24.92 -12.49 -7.01
N CYS A 89 24.68 -11.28 -6.50
CA CYS A 89 23.36 -10.91 -6.00
C CYS A 89 22.32 -10.86 -7.13
N LEU A 90 22.68 -10.39 -8.31
CA LEU A 90 21.81 -10.39 -9.48
C LEU A 90 21.46 -11.83 -9.90
N GLN A 91 22.45 -12.71 -9.99
CA GLN A 91 22.24 -14.11 -10.34
C GLN A 91 21.28 -14.79 -9.34
N LEU A 92 21.58 -14.69 -8.04
CA LEU A 92 20.70 -15.22 -7.00
C LEU A 92 19.29 -14.61 -7.03
N ALA A 93 19.17 -13.34 -7.39
CA ALA A 93 17.89 -12.67 -7.52
C ALA A 93 17.06 -13.22 -8.69
N LEU A 94 17.70 -13.48 -9.83
CA LEU A 94 17.07 -14.06 -11.02
C LEU A 94 16.61 -15.50 -10.74
N ASP A 95 17.46 -16.32 -10.10
CA ASP A 95 17.14 -17.70 -9.72
C ASP A 95 15.98 -17.78 -8.74
N ASN A 96 16.05 -16.99 -7.67
CA ASN A 96 15.01 -16.99 -6.63
C ASN A 96 13.67 -16.41 -7.12
N ALA A 97 13.69 -15.56 -8.14
CA ALA A 97 12.49 -15.01 -8.76
C ALA A 97 11.97 -15.86 -9.94
N GLY A 98 12.64 -16.98 -10.29
CA GLY A 98 12.22 -17.93 -11.32
C GLY A 98 12.54 -17.49 -12.76
N TYR A 99 13.45 -16.53 -12.95
CA TYR A 99 13.90 -16.06 -14.27
C TYR A 99 15.11 -16.86 -14.77
N TYR A 100 14.97 -18.16 -14.88
CA TYR A 100 16.06 -19.09 -15.24
C TYR A 100 16.71 -18.78 -16.58
N ASN A 101 15.95 -18.36 -17.59
CA ASN A 101 16.52 -17.99 -18.89
C ASN A 101 17.51 -16.83 -18.78
N ALA A 102 17.22 -15.83 -17.96
CA ALA A 102 18.10 -14.70 -17.72
C ALA A 102 19.30 -15.09 -16.86
N SER A 103 19.10 -15.97 -15.88
CA SER A 103 20.14 -16.52 -15.02
C SER A 103 21.11 -17.43 -15.78
N GLU A 104 20.61 -18.32 -16.64
CA GLU A 104 21.43 -19.21 -17.47
C GLU A 104 22.31 -18.41 -18.46
N LEU A 105 21.79 -17.33 -19.06
CA LEU A 105 22.57 -16.44 -19.90
C LEU A 105 23.66 -15.68 -19.14
N TRP A 106 23.45 -15.49 -17.83
CA TRP A 106 24.42 -14.91 -16.93
C TRP A 106 25.54 -15.90 -16.61
N ASP A 107 25.20 -17.19 -16.35
CA ASP A 107 26.13 -18.29 -16.00
C ASP A 107 26.98 -18.79 -17.19
N MET A 108 26.39 -18.94 -18.38
CA MET A 108 27.05 -19.53 -19.55
C MET A 108 28.35 -18.80 -20.01
N ARG A 109 28.72 -17.68 -19.34
CA ARG A 109 29.88 -16.87 -19.74
C ARG A 109 30.97 -16.67 -18.68
N GLU A 110 30.77 -17.18 -17.46
CA GLU A 110 31.87 -17.29 -16.49
C GLU A 110 32.87 -18.39 -16.86
N ASP A 111 32.40 -19.43 -17.59
CA ASP A 111 33.23 -20.60 -17.96
C ASP A 111 34.07 -20.41 -19.25
N ASN A 112 33.81 -19.36 -20.06
CA ASN A 112 34.55 -19.11 -21.31
C ASN A 112 35.70 -18.13 -21.16
N GLY A 113 36.20 -17.91 -19.96
CA GLY A 113 37.37 -17.07 -19.65
C GLY A 113 38.72 -17.80 -19.61
N LYS A 114 38.89 -18.94 -20.33
CA LYS A 114 40.18 -19.56 -20.55
C LYS A 114 40.50 -19.67 -22.05
N ASP A 115 41.48 -18.88 -22.44
CA ASP A 115 42.39 -19.00 -23.60
C ASP A 115 41.79 -19.44 -24.94
N VAL A 116 41.67 -18.54 -25.87
CA VAL A 116 42.17 -18.75 -27.26
C VAL A 116 42.52 -17.38 -27.86
N ASP A 117 43.83 -17.12 -28.03
CA ASP A 117 44.37 -16.26 -29.06
C ASP A 117 44.08 -16.88 -30.41
N GLY A 118 43.53 -16.13 -31.35
CA GLY A 118 43.34 -16.65 -32.71
C GLY A 118 42.48 -15.76 -33.60
N GLU A 119 43.15 -14.89 -34.35
CA GLU A 119 42.86 -14.36 -35.69
C GLU A 119 41.42 -14.03 -36.10
N VAL A 120 41.26 -12.78 -36.42
CA VAL A 120 40.20 -12.14 -37.21
C VAL A 120 40.15 -12.73 -38.64
N THR A 121 39.00 -13.27 -39.03
CA THR A 121 38.57 -13.33 -40.44
C THR A 121 37.12 -12.92 -40.59
N ASP A 122 36.90 -11.92 -41.41
CA ASP A 122 35.61 -11.49 -41.94
C ASP A 122 34.85 -12.63 -42.62
N ALA A 123 33.56 -12.75 -42.34
CA ALA A 123 32.59 -13.34 -43.27
C ALA A 123 31.16 -12.93 -42.98
N SER A 124 30.68 -12.02 -43.80
CA SER A 124 29.37 -11.96 -44.50
C SER A 124 28.07 -12.26 -43.74
N GLU A 125 27.21 -11.28 -43.88
CA GLU A 125 25.74 -11.26 -43.83
C GLU A 125 25.08 -12.56 -44.35
N ASN A 126 24.12 -13.09 -43.59
CA ASN A 126 22.97 -13.78 -44.19
C ASN A 126 21.75 -13.62 -43.31
N SER A 127 20.80 -12.95 -43.90
CA SER A 127 19.39 -12.82 -43.50
C SER A 127 18.70 -14.17 -43.42
N PHE A 128 17.95 -14.42 -42.35
CA PHE A 128 16.84 -15.40 -42.38
C PHE A 128 15.56 -14.73 -41.84
N GLU A 129 14.75 -14.34 -42.82
CA GLU A 129 13.31 -14.15 -42.62
C GLU A 129 12.65 -15.51 -42.39
N THR A 130 11.88 -15.64 -41.35
CA THR A 130 10.93 -16.73 -41.21
C THR A 130 9.54 -16.15 -41.01
N THR A 131 8.82 -16.12 -42.11
CA THR A 131 7.39 -15.91 -42.24
C THR A 131 6.64 -17.08 -41.58
N VAL A 132 5.75 -16.77 -40.64
CA VAL A 132 4.74 -17.74 -40.14
C VAL A 132 3.42 -17.42 -40.81
N THR A 133 3.02 -18.29 -41.71
CA THR A 133 1.69 -18.32 -42.33
C THR A 133 0.70 -19.06 -41.45
N PHE A 134 -0.47 -18.46 -41.27
CA PHE A 134 -1.70 -19.11 -40.78
C PHE A 134 -2.20 -20.10 -41.80
N SER A 135 -2.70 -21.24 -41.33
CA SER A 135 -3.66 -22.06 -42.09
C SER A 135 -4.73 -22.64 -41.14
N GLU A 136 -5.93 -22.34 -41.51
CA GLU A 136 -7.21 -22.84 -40.96
C GLU A 136 -7.52 -24.27 -41.45
N GLU A 137 -8.38 -24.92 -40.67
CA GLU A 137 -9.34 -25.97 -41.00
C GLU A 137 -8.87 -27.41 -41.30
N ALA A 138 -9.42 -28.37 -40.55
CA ALA A 138 -10.40 -29.37 -41.05
C ALA A 138 -10.82 -30.39 -40.00
N GLU A 139 -12.07 -30.61 -40.03
CA GLU A 139 -13.03 -31.49 -39.39
C GLU A 139 -12.69 -32.96 -39.17
N CYS A 140 -13.35 -33.50 -38.11
CA CYS A 140 -14.05 -34.78 -37.91
C CYS A 140 -13.45 -36.08 -38.45
N ASN A 141 -13.30 -37.11 -37.62
CA ASN A 141 -14.25 -38.26 -37.57
C ASN A 141 -13.88 -39.32 -36.52
N ASP A 142 -14.96 -39.98 -36.08
CA ASP A 142 -15.08 -41.09 -35.15
C ASP A 142 -14.25 -42.35 -35.50
N ASN A 143 -13.83 -43.13 -34.51
CA ASN A 143 -14.33 -44.46 -34.14
C ASN A 143 -13.36 -45.34 -33.34
N LEU A 144 -13.86 -45.77 -32.16
CA LEU A 144 -13.80 -47.13 -31.55
C LEU A 144 -12.48 -47.91 -31.53
N SER A 145 -11.94 -48.22 -30.34
CA SER A 145 -12.04 -49.54 -29.67
C SER A 145 -10.87 -49.80 -28.72
N GLU A 146 -11.28 -50.23 -27.52
CA GLU A 146 -10.71 -51.22 -26.61
C GLU A 146 -9.23 -51.20 -26.14
N ASN A 147 -9.12 -50.95 -24.82
CA ASN A 147 -8.31 -51.41 -23.68
C ASN A 147 -7.22 -52.50 -23.86
N PRO A 148 -6.37 -52.83 -22.83
CA PRO A 148 -5.77 -52.05 -21.74
C PRO A 148 -4.26 -52.29 -21.59
N CYS A 149 -3.54 -51.41 -20.81
CA CYS A 149 -2.55 -51.87 -19.86
C CYS A 149 -1.94 -50.70 -19.03
N SER A 150 -2.02 -50.93 -17.75
CA SER A 150 -1.38 -50.35 -16.59
C SER A 150 -0.06 -49.55 -16.75
N ALA A 151 -0.03 -48.33 -16.19
CA ALA A 151 1.09 -47.79 -15.43
C ALA A 151 0.64 -46.61 -14.56
N SER A 152 0.91 -46.73 -13.29
CA SER A 152 0.66 -45.83 -12.18
C SER A 152 1.29 -44.45 -12.35
N GLY A 153 0.45 -43.43 -12.31
CA GLY A 153 0.85 -42.02 -12.18
C GLY A 153 -0.24 -41.29 -11.44
N THR A 154 -0.02 -41.04 -10.14
CA THR A 154 -0.96 -40.33 -9.24
C THR A 154 -1.06 -38.86 -9.61
N GLY A 155 -1.88 -38.53 -10.55
CA GLY A 155 -2.41 -37.18 -10.74
C GLY A 155 -3.76 -37.11 -10.02
N GLN A 156 -3.86 -36.32 -8.96
CA GLN A 156 -5.15 -36.06 -8.33
C GLN A 156 -6.06 -35.33 -9.32
N PRO A 157 -7.31 -35.81 -9.51
CA PRO A 157 -8.26 -35.11 -10.36
C PRO A 157 -8.64 -33.78 -9.71
N SER A 158 -8.60 -32.69 -10.48
CA SER A 158 -9.17 -31.40 -10.12
C SER A 158 -10.61 -31.65 -9.65
N ARG A 159 -10.88 -31.36 -8.36
CA ARG A 159 -12.23 -31.43 -7.79
C ARG A 159 -13.19 -30.66 -8.70
N ALA A 160 -14.14 -31.38 -9.29
CA ALA A 160 -15.24 -30.78 -10.01
C ALA A 160 -15.94 -29.77 -9.06
N TYR A 161 -16.13 -28.53 -9.51
CA TYR A 161 -16.84 -27.49 -8.79
C TYR A 161 -18.30 -27.91 -8.66
N GLU A 162 -18.71 -28.36 -7.49
CA GLU A 162 -20.13 -28.50 -7.16
C GLU A 162 -20.73 -27.10 -6.93
N PRO A 163 -21.84 -26.74 -7.58
CA PRO A 163 -22.50 -25.47 -7.36
C PRO A 163 -22.90 -25.36 -5.87
N LYS A 164 -22.37 -24.38 -5.18
CA LYS A 164 -22.70 -24.14 -3.77
C LYS A 164 -24.16 -23.74 -3.67
N VAL A 165 -24.96 -24.54 -2.96
CA VAL A 165 -26.36 -24.22 -2.64
C VAL A 165 -26.41 -23.12 -1.57
N ALA A 166 -27.24 -22.11 -1.80
CA ALA A 166 -27.47 -21.05 -0.82
C ALA A 166 -28.11 -21.59 0.45
N ARG A 167 -27.61 -21.17 1.60
CA ARG A 167 -28.21 -21.46 2.91
C ARG A 167 -29.36 -20.49 3.16
N SER A 168 -30.33 -20.91 3.99
CA SER A 168 -31.52 -20.10 4.24
C SER A 168 -31.20 -18.71 4.78
N TYR A 169 -30.23 -18.58 5.72
CA TYR A 169 -29.80 -17.29 6.22
C TYR A 169 -29.08 -16.40 5.18
N GLN A 170 -28.44 -17.00 4.16
CA GLN A 170 -27.80 -16.24 3.07
C GLN A 170 -28.86 -15.66 2.11
N THR A 171 -29.91 -16.44 1.83
CA THR A 171 -31.07 -15.96 1.08
C THR A 171 -31.80 -14.85 1.84
N GLU A 172 -32.01 -15.00 3.15
CA GLU A 172 -32.60 -13.98 4.02
C GLU A 172 -31.79 -12.67 3.93
N LEU A 173 -30.47 -12.74 4.03
CA LEU A 173 -29.58 -11.57 3.92
C LEU A 173 -29.66 -10.90 2.55
N ALA A 174 -29.76 -11.66 1.46
CA ALA A 174 -29.80 -11.14 0.10
C ALA A 174 -31.18 -10.52 -0.27
N GLN A 175 -32.27 -10.99 0.35
CA GLN A 175 -33.63 -10.69 -0.08
C GLN A 175 -33.95 -9.20 -0.27
N PRO A 176 -33.61 -8.29 0.67
CA PRO A 176 -33.93 -6.86 0.47
C PRO A 176 -33.19 -6.25 -0.74
N ALA A 177 -31.97 -6.71 -1.04
CA ALA A 177 -31.23 -6.27 -2.22
C ALA A 177 -31.83 -6.90 -3.50
N ILE A 178 -32.27 -8.15 -3.46
CA ILE A 178 -33.01 -8.84 -4.52
C ILE A 178 -34.31 -8.09 -4.83
N ASP A 179 -34.99 -7.55 -3.82
CA ASP A 179 -36.17 -6.68 -3.98
C ASP A 179 -35.84 -5.30 -4.58
N GLY A 180 -34.61 -5.04 -4.99
CA GLY A 180 -34.17 -3.78 -5.64
C GLY A 180 -33.89 -2.63 -4.69
N LYS A 181 -33.81 -2.87 -3.36
CA LYS A 181 -33.54 -1.80 -2.36
C LYS A 181 -32.04 -1.60 -2.17
N ASN A 182 -31.62 -0.35 -1.99
CA ASN A 182 -30.28 -0.06 -1.48
C ASN A 182 -30.15 -0.65 -0.06
N THR A 183 -29.27 -1.63 0.09
CA THR A 183 -29.25 -2.50 1.28
C THR A 183 -27.87 -2.51 1.94
N LEU A 184 -27.83 -2.32 3.27
CA LEU A 184 -26.66 -2.57 4.08
C LEU A 184 -26.79 -3.98 4.69
N ILE A 185 -25.92 -4.90 4.31
CA ILE A 185 -25.87 -6.28 4.82
C ILE A 185 -24.83 -6.33 5.94
N CYS A 186 -25.32 -6.48 7.17
CA CYS A 186 -24.48 -6.63 8.36
C CYS A 186 -24.57 -8.07 8.87
N ALA A 187 -23.50 -8.83 8.60
CA ALA A 187 -23.42 -10.24 8.95
C ALA A 187 -21.99 -10.61 9.41
N PRO A 188 -21.85 -11.49 10.40
CA PRO A 188 -20.55 -11.81 11.00
C PRO A 188 -19.49 -12.25 9.99
N THR A 189 -18.21 -12.20 10.40
CA THR A 189 -17.12 -12.76 9.60
C THR A 189 -17.32 -14.26 9.42
N GLY A 190 -17.11 -14.78 8.22
CA GLY A 190 -17.32 -16.21 7.93
C GLY A 190 -18.76 -16.61 7.58
N SER A 191 -19.74 -15.70 7.64
CA SER A 191 -21.13 -15.99 7.22
C SER A 191 -21.31 -16.20 5.70
N GLY A 192 -20.26 -15.95 4.91
CA GLY A 192 -20.33 -16.06 3.45
C GLY A 192 -20.88 -14.82 2.76
N LYS A 193 -20.59 -13.60 3.25
CA LYS A 193 -21.00 -12.34 2.63
C LYS A 193 -20.67 -12.24 1.13
N THR A 194 -19.50 -12.75 0.73
CA THR A 194 -19.14 -12.83 -0.70
C THR A 194 -20.14 -13.69 -1.49
N PHE A 195 -20.58 -14.81 -0.92
CA PHE A 195 -21.58 -15.67 -1.59
C PHE A 195 -22.94 -14.97 -1.67
N VAL A 196 -23.33 -14.21 -0.62
CA VAL A 196 -24.53 -13.37 -0.67
C VAL A 196 -24.42 -12.33 -1.80
N ALA A 197 -23.24 -11.73 -2.02
CA ALA A 197 -23.01 -10.82 -3.14
C ALA A 197 -23.17 -11.53 -4.50
N LEU A 198 -22.69 -12.78 -4.64
CA LEU A 198 -22.88 -13.57 -5.86
C LEU A 198 -24.36 -13.83 -6.14
N LEU A 199 -25.15 -14.21 -5.13
CA LEU A 199 -26.59 -14.42 -5.25
C LEU A 199 -27.33 -13.15 -5.73
N ILE A 200 -26.97 -12.00 -5.16
CA ILE A 200 -27.54 -10.70 -5.57
C ILE A 200 -27.19 -10.40 -7.02
N CYS A 201 -25.94 -10.61 -7.45
CA CYS A 201 -25.50 -10.40 -8.82
C CYS A 201 -26.24 -11.35 -9.79
N GLU A 202 -26.36 -12.64 -9.48
CA GLU A 202 -27.10 -13.59 -10.31
C GLU A 202 -28.56 -13.16 -10.53
N HIS A 203 -29.24 -12.78 -9.42
CA HIS A 203 -30.60 -12.29 -9.49
C HIS A 203 -30.68 -11.01 -10.32
N HIS A 204 -29.73 -10.09 -10.14
CA HIS A 204 -29.66 -8.83 -10.88
C HIS A 204 -29.52 -9.06 -12.40
N PHE A 205 -28.63 -9.99 -12.81
CA PHE A 205 -28.48 -10.33 -14.21
C PHE A 205 -29.75 -10.96 -14.82
N ARG A 206 -30.40 -11.88 -14.09
CA ARG A 206 -31.59 -12.58 -14.56
C ARG A 206 -32.82 -11.68 -14.71
N ASN A 207 -32.93 -10.62 -13.92
CA ASN A 207 -34.11 -9.77 -13.84
C ASN A 207 -33.90 -8.37 -14.41
N MET A 208 -32.84 -8.14 -15.18
CA MET A 208 -32.61 -6.86 -15.83
C MET A 208 -33.68 -6.60 -16.91
N PRO A 209 -34.30 -5.41 -16.92
CA PRO A 209 -35.28 -5.04 -17.94
C PRO A 209 -34.71 -5.15 -19.34
N ALA A 210 -35.54 -5.59 -20.30
CA ALA A 210 -35.17 -5.68 -21.71
C ALA A 210 -34.69 -4.31 -22.23
N GLY A 211 -33.56 -4.30 -22.94
CA GLY A 211 -32.94 -3.08 -23.50
C GLY A 211 -31.91 -2.38 -22.59
N ARG A 212 -31.71 -2.85 -21.36
CA ARG A 212 -30.64 -2.38 -20.47
C ARG A 212 -29.64 -3.50 -20.15
N LYS A 213 -28.37 -3.30 -20.48
CA LYS A 213 -27.31 -4.25 -20.13
C LYS A 213 -26.97 -4.11 -18.64
N ALA A 214 -27.00 -5.22 -17.90
CA ALA A 214 -26.54 -5.25 -16.52
C ALA A 214 -25.02 -4.98 -16.45
N LYS A 215 -24.60 -4.12 -15.56
CA LYS A 215 -23.19 -3.83 -15.32
C LYS A 215 -22.94 -3.67 -13.81
N VAL A 216 -22.16 -4.59 -13.27
CA VAL A 216 -21.90 -4.67 -11.83
C VAL A 216 -20.49 -4.21 -11.52
N VAL A 217 -20.32 -3.41 -10.48
CA VAL A 217 -19.00 -3.09 -9.92
C VAL A 217 -18.90 -3.57 -8.47
N PHE A 218 -17.85 -4.33 -8.18
CA PHE A 218 -17.50 -4.77 -6.83
C PHE A 218 -16.25 -4.05 -6.34
N LEU A 219 -16.35 -3.36 -5.22
CA LEU A 219 -15.31 -2.51 -4.66
C LEU A 219 -14.69 -3.18 -3.43
N ALA A 220 -13.37 -3.48 -3.50
CA ALA A 220 -12.62 -4.08 -2.41
C ALA A 220 -11.54 -3.12 -1.88
N THR A 221 -11.44 -2.98 -0.55
CA THR A 221 -10.60 -1.96 0.10
C THR A 221 -9.09 -2.20 -0.02
N LYS A 222 -8.65 -3.45 -0.21
CA LYS A 222 -7.23 -3.85 -0.22
C LYS A 222 -6.91 -4.73 -1.42
N VAL A 223 -5.70 -4.61 -1.97
CA VAL A 223 -5.27 -5.38 -3.15
C VAL A 223 -5.35 -6.89 -2.96
N PRO A 224 -4.91 -7.50 -1.84
CA PRO A 224 -5.08 -8.95 -1.63
C PRO A 224 -6.55 -9.40 -1.63
N VAL A 225 -7.44 -8.56 -1.07
CA VAL A 225 -8.90 -8.83 -1.07
C VAL A 225 -9.47 -8.71 -2.48
N TYR A 226 -9.05 -7.70 -3.22
CA TYR A 226 -9.41 -7.49 -4.62
C TYR A 226 -9.06 -8.72 -5.47
N GLU A 227 -7.83 -9.24 -5.40
CA GLU A 227 -7.41 -10.43 -6.16
C GLU A 227 -8.24 -11.66 -5.78
N GLN A 228 -8.47 -11.89 -4.51
CA GLN A 228 -9.32 -12.96 -4.01
C GLN A 228 -10.75 -12.86 -4.56
N GLN A 229 -11.38 -11.70 -4.45
CA GLN A 229 -12.76 -11.48 -4.91
C GLN A 229 -12.86 -11.62 -6.43
N LYS A 230 -11.92 -11.04 -7.19
CA LYS A 230 -11.83 -11.21 -8.64
C LYS A 230 -11.86 -12.69 -9.04
N ASN A 231 -11.04 -13.52 -8.40
CA ASN A 231 -10.98 -14.96 -8.70
C ASN A 231 -12.28 -15.68 -8.34
N VAL A 232 -12.92 -15.34 -7.22
CA VAL A 232 -14.22 -15.90 -6.81
C VAL A 232 -15.31 -15.56 -7.83
N PHE A 233 -15.39 -14.29 -8.25
CA PHE A 233 -16.35 -13.83 -9.26
C PHE A 233 -16.10 -14.47 -10.62
N LYS A 234 -14.83 -14.58 -11.07
CA LYS A 234 -14.47 -15.27 -12.30
C LYS A 234 -14.92 -16.73 -12.30
N GLN A 235 -14.55 -17.48 -11.27
CA GLN A 235 -14.93 -18.91 -11.16
C GLN A 235 -16.45 -19.13 -11.17
N HIS A 236 -17.21 -18.17 -10.65
CA HIS A 236 -18.66 -18.27 -10.54
C HIS A 236 -19.40 -17.85 -11.82
N PHE A 237 -18.99 -16.74 -12.45
CA PHE A 237 -19.74 -16.10 -13.52
C PHE A 237 -19.23 -16.40 -14.95
N GLU A 238 -17.93 -16.67 -15.16
CA GLU A 238 -17.40 -16.94 -16.50
C GLU A 238 -18.01 -18.20 -17.13
N ARG A 239 -18.34 -19.21 -16.32
CA ARG A 239 -19.04 -20.42 -16.78
C ARG A 239 -20.48 -20.14 -17.26
N SER A 240 -21.06 -19.06 -16.79
CA SER A 240 -22.40 -18.62 -17.22
C SER A 240 -22.34 -17.62 -18.37
N GLY A 241 -21.16 -17.42 -18.98
CA GLY A 241 -20.95 -16.54 -20.12
C GLY A 241 -20.81 -15.04 -19.80
N TYR A 242 -20.67 -14.65 -18.52
CA TYR A 242 -20.46 -13.25 -18.15
C TYR A 242 -18.97 -12.89 -18.11
N SER A 243 -18.61 -11.74 -18.67
CA SER A 243 -17.26 -11.20 -18.65
C SER A 243 -16.92 -10.58 -17.30
N VAL A 244 -15.91 -11.12 -16.60
CA VAL A 244 -15.43 -10.61 -15.31
C VAL A 244 -14.02 -10.08 -15.47
N GLN A 245 -13.84 -8.77 -15.27
CA GLN A 245 -12.55 -8.12 -15.33
C GLN A 245 -12.17 -7.49 -13.98
N GLY A 246 -10.87 -7.34 -13.74
CA GLY A 246 -10.34 -6.74 -12.54
C GLY A 246 -9.37 -5.64 -12.86
N MET A 247 -9.40 -4.55 -12.06
CA MET A 247 -8.45 -3.45 -12.17
C MET A 247 -7.84 -3.14 -10.81
N SER A 248 -6.51 -3.08 -10.76
CA SER A 248 -5.72 -2.62 -9.60
C SER A 248 -4.79 -1.50 -10.04
N GLY A 249 -4.18 -0.78 -9.10
CA GLY A 249 -3.22 0.27 -9.41
C GLY A 249 -2.09 -0.19 -10.33
N GLU A 250 -1.72 -1.47 -10.25
CA GLU A 250 -0.68 -2.10 -11.07
C GLU A 250 -1.15 -2.38 -12.52
N THR A 251 -2.44 -2.67 -12.72
CA THR A 251 -2.98 -3.08 -14.02
C THR A 251 -3.51 -1.90 -14.85
N VAL A 252 -3.90 -0.79 -14.24
CA VAL A 252 -4.52 0.37 -14.90
C VAL A 252 -3.55 1.09 -15.86
N ALA A 253 -2.26 1.08 -15.58
CA ALA A 253 -1.26 1.79 -16.38
C ALA A 253 -1.13 1.30 -17.83
N ASN A 254 -1.56 0.06 -18.13
CA ASN A 254 -1.37 -0.61 -19.41
C ASN A 254 -2.68 -0.93 -20.16
N VAL A 255 -3.84 -0.47 -19.67
CA VAL A 255 -5.14 -0.87 -20.22
C VAL A 255 -6.00 0.35 -20.54
N CYS A 256 -6.68 0.34 -21.68
CA CYS A 256 -7.74 1.30 -21.97
C CYS A 256 -8.94 1.04 -21.06
N VAL A 257 -9.00 1.81 -19.97
CA VAL A 257 -9.99 1.66 -18.89
C VAL A 257 -11.43 1.77 -19.41
N GLU A 258 -11.69 2.71 -20.32
CA GLU A 258 -13.00 2.89 -20.97
C GLU A 258 -13.48 1.61 -21.63
N LYS A 259 -12.61 0.98 -22.40
CA LYS A 259 -12.92 -0.28 -23.10
C LYS A 259 -13.18 -1.42 -22.13
N VAL A 260 -12.40 -1.53 -21.06
CA VAL A 260 -12.64 -2.55 -20.02
C VAL A 260 -13.99 -2.34 -19.34
N ILE A 261 -14.34 -1.09 -19.06
CA ILE A 261 -15.65 -0.76 -18.47
C ILE A 261 -16.78 -1.08 -19.46
N GLU A 262 -16.60 -0.82 -20.75
CA GLU A 262 -17.61 -1.09 -21.78
C GLU A 262 -17.83 -2.59 -22.02
N ASP A 263 -16.75 -3.36 -22.15
CA ASP A 263 -16.77 -4.78 -22.55
C ASP A 263 -17.09 -5.75 -21.39
N SER A 264 -16.98 -5.31 -20.14
CA SER A 264 -17.19 -6.16 -18.96
C SER A 264 -18.61 -6.09 -18.43
N ASP A 265 -19.13 -7.25 -17.98
CA ASP A 265 -20.39 -7.32 -17.24
C ASP A 265 -20.19 -7.11 -15.75
N ILE A 266 -19.06 -7.60 -15.22
CA ILE A 266 -18.66 -7.44 -13.81
C ILE A 266 -17.24 -6.88 -13.76
N ILE A 267 -17.06 -5.84 -12.95
CA ILE A 267 -15.77 -5.21 -12.73
C ILE A 267 -15.44 -5.27 -11.24
N VAL A 268 -14.31 -5.88 -10.90
CA VAL A 268 -13.78 -5.89 -9.53
C VAL A 268 -12.61 -4.92 -9.46
N LEU A 269 -12.62 -3.96 -8.52
CA LEU A 269 -11.55 -2.97 -8.44
C LEU A 269 -11.34 -2.41 -7.03
N THR A 270 -10.20 -1.79 -6.82
CA THR A 270 -9.98 -0.98 -5.61
C THR A 270 -10.60 0.40 -5.79
N PRO A 271 -11.23 0.98 -4.76
CA PRO A 271 -12.09 2.16 -4.90
C PRO A 271 -11.35 3.42 -5.39
N GLN A 272 -10.05 3.56 -5.06
CA GLN A 272 -9.26 4.70 -5.48
C GLN A 272 -9.13 4.80 -7.01
N ILE A 273 -9.10 3.66 -7.70
CA ILE A 273 -9.06 3.63 -9.17
C ILE A 273 -10.30 4.29 -9.76
N LEU A 274 -11.48 3.95 -9.24
CA LEU A 274 -12.73 4.56 -9.72
C LEU A 274 -12.78 6.06 -9.43
N VAL A 275 -12.25 6.50 -8.28
CA VAL A 275 -12.10 7.92 -7.96
C VAL A 275 -11.20 8.60 -8.99
N ASN A 276 -10.02 8.04 -9.28
CA ASN A 276 -9.05 8.60 -10.23
C ASN A 276 -9.65 8.71 -11.64
N ILE A 277 -10.29 7.64 -12.12
CA ILE A 277 -10.96 7.60 -13.44
C ILE A 277 -12.03 8.71 -13.57
N MET A 278 -12.78 8.96 -12.48
CA MET A 278 -13.76 10.05 -12.46
C MET A 278 -13.10 11.44 -12.37
N GLU A 279 -11.98 11.58 -11.67
CA GLU A 279 -11.21 12.84 -11.57
C GLU A 279 -10.53 13.20 -12.89
N GLU A 280 -10.05 12.20 -13.61
CA GLU A 280 -9.45 12.35 -14.95
C GLU A 280 -10.50 12.62 -16.06
N GLY A 281 -11.80 12.54 -15.72
CA GLY A 281 -12.90 12.77 -16.66
C GLY A 281 -13.11 11.62 -17.66
N ILE A 282 -12.49 10.47 -17.45
CA ILE A 282 -12.70 9.25 -18.25
C ILE A 282 -14.12 8.75 -18.02
N LEU A 283 -14.59 8.79 -16.77
CA LEU A 283 -15.94 8.42 -16.39
C LEU A 283 -16.65 9.62 -15.75
N ASN A 284 -17.68 10.14 -16.43
CA ASN A 284 -18.39 11.31 -15.95
C ASN A 284 -19.56 11.01 -15.00
N SER A 285 -20.08 9.79 -15.01
CA SER A 285 -21.23 9.38 -14.21
C SER A 285 -21.16 7.95 -13.76
N LEU A 286 -21.65 7.69 -12.54
CA LEU A 286 -21.81 6.33 -12.02
C LEU A 286 -23.03 5.61 -12.62
N SER A 287 -23.87 6.27 -13.41
CA SER A 287 -25.06 5.70 -14.04
C SER A 287 -24.76 4.61 -15.09
N ILE A 288 -23.50 4.47 -15.50
CA ILE A 288 -23.07 3.36 -16.35
C ILE A 288 -23.23 2.01 -15.64
N PHE A 289 -23.07 1.98 -14.31
CA PHE A 289 -23.30 0.80 -13.49
C PHE A 289 -24.80 0.65 -13.18
N THR A 290 -25.22 -0.59 -13.00
CA THR A 290 -26.59 -0.92 -12.59
C THR A 290 -26.64 -1.40 -11.14
N LEU A 291 -25.52 -1.93 -10.63
CA LEU A 291 -25.33 -2.40 -9.27
C LEU A 291 -23.90 -2.08 -8.81
N MET A 292 -23.76 -1.48 -7.63
CA MET A 292 -22.48 -1.22 -6.96
C MET A 292 -22.44 -1.93 -5.61
N ILE A 293 -21.42 -2.77 -5.39
CA ILE A 293 -21.23 -3.53 -4.15
C ILE A 293 -19.98 -3.01 -3.44
N PHE A 294 -20.15 -2.61 -2.19
CA PHE A 294 -19.10 -2.05 -1.34
C PHE A 294 -18.72 -3.08 -0.25
N ASP A 295 -17.57 -3.73 -0.40
CA ASP A 295 -17.06 -4.63 0.64
C ASP A 295 -16.44 -3.83 1.78
N GLU A 296 -16.63 -4.29 3.04
CA GLU A 296 -16.27 -3.57 4.25
C GLU A 296 -16.77 -2.10 4.24
N CYS A 297 -18.06 -1.93 3.93
CA CYS A 297 -18.70 -0.64 3.69
C CYS A 297 -18.70 0.32 4.89
N HIS A 298 -18.37 -0.16 6.11
CA HIS A 298 -18.16 0.68 7.29
C HIS A 298 -17.03 1.70 7.12
N ASN A 299 -16.16 1.50 6.10
CA ASN A 299 -15.12 2.45 5.73
C ASN A 299 -15.64 3.70 5.01
N THR A 300 -16.94 3.79 4.69
CA THR A 300 -17.55 4.95 4.01
C THR A 300 -17.65 6.16 4.95
N THR A 301 -16.50 6.69 5.35
CA THR A 301 -16.39 7.82 6.28
C THR A 301 -15.25 8.77 5.90
N GLY A 302 -15.35 10.04 6.26
CA GLY A 302 -14.29 11.04 6.06
C GLY A 302 -13.82 11.12 4.59
N ASN A 303 -12.51 11.03 4.37
CA ASN A 303 -11.88 11.11 3.05
C ASN A 303 -11.67 9.73 2.40
N HIS A 304 -12.27 8.66 2.92
CA HIS A 304 -12.15 7.35 2.29
C HIS A 304 -12.72 7.36 0.87
N PRO A 305 -12.09 6.69 -0.11
CA PRO A 305 -12.56 6.68 -1.51
C PRO A 305 -14.03 6.28 -1.68
N TYR A 306 -14.55 5.39 -0.84
CA TYR A 306 -15.98 5.05 -0.81
C TYR A 306 -16.87 6.29 -0.57
N ASN A 307 -16.49 7.12 0.41
CA ASN A 307 -17.25 8.32 0.71
C ASN A 307 -17.12 9.38 -0.40
N VAL A 308 -15.98 9.45 -1.08
CA VAL A 308 -15.77 10.31 -2.25
C VAL A 308 -16.68 9.88 -3.41
N LEU A 309 -16.74 8.58 -3.72
CA LEU A 309 -17.64 8.04 -4.76
C LEU A 309 -19.11 8.29 -4.44
N MET A 310 -19.52 7.98 -3.19
CA MET A 310 -20.89 8.16 -2.76
C MET A 310 -21.31 9.64 -2.67
N ALA A 311 -20.36 10.55 -2.42
CA ALA A 311 -20.63 11.97 -2.51
C ALA A 311 -21.05 12.39 -3.92
N ARG A 312 -20.35 11.90 -4.96
CA ARG A 312 -20.69 12.15 -6.38
C ARG A 312 -22.01 11.46 -6.75
N TYR A 313 -22.26 10.24 -6.25
CA TYR A 313 -23.55 9.56 -6.40
C TYR A 313 -24.69 10.42 -5.86
N LEU A 314 -24.58 10.94 -4.63
CA LEU A 314 -25.61 11.76 -4.00
C LEU A 314 -25.78 13.12 -4.71
N GLU A 315 -24.71 13.73 -5.20
CA GLU A 315 -24.78 14.94 -6.04
C GLU A 315 -25.63 14.66 -7.30
N GLN A 316 -25.35 13.58 -8.03
CA GLN A 316 -26.12 13.19 -9.22
C GLN A 316 -27.58 12.90 -8.87
N LYS A 317 -27.84 12.23 -7.74
CA LYS A 317 -29.19 11.93 -7.26
C LYS A 317 -30.04 13.20 -7.03
N PHE A 318 -29.44 14.23 -6.45
CA PHE A 318 -30.16 15.47 -6.11
C PHE A 318 -30.20 16.50 -7.24
N ASP A 319 -29.14 16.58 -8.04
CA ASP A 319 -29.01 17.60 -9.07
C ASP A 319 -29.61 17.16 -10.44
N SER A 320 -29.71 15.82 -10.65
CA SER A 320 -30.21 15.25 -11.91
C SER A 320 -31.11 14.05 -11.67
N PRO A 321 -32.31 14.25 -11.09
CA PRO A 321 -33.16 13.14 -10.64
C PRO A 321 -33.70 12.26 -11.81
N ALA A 322 -33.55 12.68 -13.05
CA ALA A 322 -33.90 11.88 -14.24
C ALA A 322 -32.86 10.81 -14.57
N ILE A 323 -31.64 10.88 -13.99
CA ILE A 323 -30.60 9.89 -14.24
C ILE A 323 -30.85 8.67 -13.37
N GLN A 324 -30.92 7.50 -14.00
CA GLN A 324 -31.06 6.24 -13.29
C GLN A 324 -29.71 5.82 -12.71
N LEU A 325 -29.57 5.96 -11.39
CA LEU A 325 -28.37 5.58 -10.64
C LEU A 325 -28.34 4.08 -10.32
N PRO A 326 -27.14 3.51 -10.07
CA PRO A 326 -27.00 2.10 -9.70
C PRO A 326 -27.63 1.82 -8.32
N GLN A 327 -28.11 0.61 -8.13
CA GLN A 327 -28.44 0.07 -6.81
C GLN A 327 -27.19 -0.05 -5.96
N ILE A 328 -27.27 0.26 -4.68
CA ILE A 328 -26.15 0.21 -3.74
C ILE A 328 -26.33 -0.95 -2.76
N VAL A 329 -25.29 -1.79 -2.65
CA VAL A 329 -25.21 -2.87 -1.65
C VAL A 329 -23.93 -2.71 -0.85
N GLY A 330 -24.06 -2.52 0.46
CA GLY A 330 -22.94 -2.50 1.40
C GLY A 330 -22.81 -3.81 2.15
N LEU A 331 -21.61 -4.38 2.24
CA LEU A 331 -21.31 -5.58 3.00
C LEU A 331 -20.39 -5.21 4.16
N THR A 332 -20.68 -5.68 5.37
CA THR A 332 -19.79 -5.50 6.52
C THR A 332 -20.04 -6.54 7.61
N ALA A 333 -19.03 -6.79 8.43
CA ALA A 333 -19.17 -7.58 9.65
C ALA A 333 -19.61 -6.73 10.86
N SER A 334 -19.38 -5.42 10.80
CA SER A 334 -19.68 -4.47 11.87
C SER A 334 -19.84 -3.07 11.27
N VAL A 335 -20.89 -2.39 11.63
CA VAL A 335 -21.11 -0.98 11.23
C VAL A 335 -20.32 0.00 12.11
N GLY A 336 -19.72 -0.49 13.20
CA GLY A 336 -19.02 0.34 14.17
C GLY A 336 -19.98 1.18 15.03
N VAL A 337 -19.40 1.91 15.96
CA VAL A 337 -20.13 2.86 16.83
C VAL A 337 -19.52 4.26 16.80
N GLY A 338 -18.41 4.45 16.07
CA GLY A 338 -17.68 5.72 16.08
C GLY A 338 -17.28 6.16 17.50
N ASN A 339 -17.52 7.43 17.83
CA ASN A 339 -17.26 8.02 19.14
C ASN A 339 -18.51 7.99 20.06
N ALA A 340 -19.52 7.18 19.76
CA ALA A 340 -20.76 7.11 20.51
C ALA A 340 -20.54 6.70 21.97
N LYS A 341 -21.25 7.35 22.86
CA LYS A 341 -21.27 7.07 24.30
C LYS A 341 -22.60 6.49 24.76
N SER A 342 -23.61 6.52 23.92
CA SER A 342 -24.95 6.02 24.18
C SER A 342 -25.53 5.30 22.96
N ILE A 343 -26.62 4.51 23.22
CA ILE A 343 -27.37 3.85 22.13
C ILE A 343 -27.91 4.89 21.13
N LYS A 344 -28.35 6.06 21.61
CA LYS A 344 -28.87 7.14 20.77
C LYS A 344 -27.77 7.65 19.82
N ASP A 345 -26.56 7.87 20.34
CA ASP A 345 -25.41 8.30 19.51
C ASP A 345 -25.01 7.20 18.51
N THR A 346 -25.11 5.94 18.93
CA THR A 346 -24.85 4.79 18.06
C THR A 346 -25.85 4.70 16.91
N ILE A 347 -27.14 4.91 17.19
CA ILE A 347 -28.18 4.99 16.17
C ILE A 347 -27.89 6.13 15.18
N GLU A 348 -27.50 7.30 15.69
CA GLU A 348 -27.15 8.44 14.82
C GLU A 348 -25.92 8.13 13.96
N HIS A 349 -24.89 7.47 14.51
CA HIS A 349 -23.72 7.01 13.76
C HIS A 349 -24.10 6.04 12.64
N ILE A 350 -24.91 5.02 12.93
CA ILE A 350 -25.37 4.04 11.94
C ILE A 350 -26.23 4.72 10.87
N CYS A 351 -27.14 5.61 11.24
CA CYS A 351 -27.93 6.39 10.28
C CYS A 351 -27.04 7.27 9.40
N THR A 352 -25.98 7.84 9.96
CA THR A 352 -25.00 8.65 9.21
C THR A 352 -24.27 7.80 8.17
N LEU A 353 -23.79 6.62 8.53
CA LEU A 353 -23.19 5.67 7.59
C LEU A 353 -24.19 5.27 6.48
N CYS A 354 -25.42 4.94 6.87
CA CYS A 354 -26.50 4.63 5.92
C CYS A 354 -26.83 5.81 4.99
N SER A 355 -26.73 7.06 5.50
CA SER A 355 -26.98 8.25 4.69
C SER A 355 -25.91 8.45 3.61
N TYR A 356 -24.65 8.18 3.93
CA TYR A 356 -23.57 8.23 2.95
C TYR A 356 -23.74 7.20 1.83
N LEU A 357 -24.17 5.98 2.17
CA LEU A 357 -24.41 4.87 1.23
C LEU A 357 -25.81 4.88 0.58
N ASP A 358 -26.65 5.85 0.87
CA ASP A 358 -28.04 5.91 0.39
C ASP A 358 -28.88 4.68 0.73
N ILE A 359 -28.67 4.08 1.90
CA ILE A 359 -29.31 2.83 2.33
C ILE A 359 -30.79 3.03 2.66
N GLN A 360 -31.62 2.12 2.15
CA GLN A 360 -33.06 2.06 2.39
C GLN A 360 -33.44 1.03 3.44
N THR A 361 -32.58 0.02 3.65
CA THR A 361 -32.82 -1.05 4.64
C THR A 361 -31.51 -1.68 5.12
N ILE A 362 -31.52 -2.09 6.40
CA ILE A 362 -30.43 -2.85 7.01
C ILE A 362 -30.86 -4.32 7.05
N SER A 363 -30.08 -5.20 6.44
CA SER A 363 -30.29 -6.65 6.42
C SER A 363 -29.37 -7.34 7.44
N THR A 364 -29.97 -8.12 8.32
CA THR A 364 -29.30 -9.02 9.27
C THR A 364 -30.05 -10.33 9.34
N VAL A 365 -29.45 -11.40 9.82
CA VAL A 365 -30.13 -12.68 10.03
C VAL A 365 -31.05 -12.57 11.25
N ARG A 366 -32.34 -12.76 11.04
CA ARG A 366 -33.40 -12.69 12.10
C ARG A 366 -34.12 -14.00 12.24
N GLU A 367 -34.54 -14.60 11.12
CA GLU A 367 -35.37 -15.81 11.10
C GLU A 367 -34.48 -17.08 11.17
N ASN A 368 -33.36 -17.09 10.47
CA ASN A 368 -32.48 -18.25 10.37
C ASN A 368 -31.24 -18.17 11.30
N LYS A 369 -31.40 -17.60 12.51
CA LYS A 369 -30.31 -17.43 13.48
C LYS A 369 -29.67 -18.77 13.90
N GLU A 370 -30.48 -19.80 14.11
CA GLU A 370 -30.00 -21.14 14.50
C GLU A 370 -29.15 -21.77 13.39
N GLU A 371 -29.56 -21.62 12.14
CA GLU A 371 -28.76 -22.12 11.01
C GLU A 371 -27.42 -21.37 10.94
N LEU A 372 -27.42 -20.04 11.05
CA LEU A 372 -26.19 -19.24 11.09
C LEU A 372 -25.27 -19.72 12.24
N GLN A 373 -25.79 -19.96 13.44
CA GLN A 373 -25.01 -20.42 14.60
C GLN A 373 -24.37 -21.79 14.36
N ARG A 374 -25.00 -22.71 13.62
CA ARG A 374 -24.41 -24.02 13.27
C ARG A 374 -23.19 -23.90 12.36
N PHE A 375 -23.16 -22.87 11.50
CA PHE A 375 -22.06 -22.64 10.54
C PHE A 375 -21.06 -21.58 10.97
N GLN A 376 -21.35 -20.86 12.06
CA GLN A 376 -20.49 -19.83 12.59
C GLN A 376 -20.10 -20.14 14.03
N ASN A 377 -18.85 -20.52 14.23
CA ASN A 377 -18.31 -20.66 15.57
C ASN A 377 -17.86 -19.28 16.09
N LYS A 378 -18.28 -18.95 17.29
CA LYS A 378 -17.78 -17.78 18.02
C LYS A 378 -16.67 -18.26 18.94
N PRO A 379 -15.45 -17.70 18.86
CA PRO A 379 -14.38 -18.12 19.75
C PRO A 379 -14.67 -17.76 21.19
N GLU A 380 -14.33 -18.65 22.11
CA GLU A 380 -14.29 -18.34 23.52
C GLU A 380 -13.18 -17.32 23.77
N THR A 381 -13.52 -16.21 24.47
CA THR A 381 -12.57 -15.11 24.62
C THR A 381 -12.05 -15.02 26.05
N HIS A 382 -10.74 -15.11 26.22
CA HIS A 382 -10.06 -15.01 27.51
C HIS A 382 -9.11 -13.81 27.53
N VAL A 383 -8.92 -13.23 28.71
CA VAL A 383 -7.93 -12.19 28.97
C VAL A 383 -6.91 -12.75 29.96
N ARG A 384 -5.65 -12.81 29.56
CA ARG A 384 -4.50 -13.19 30.39
C ARG A 384 -3.73 -11.91 30.73
N TRP A 385 -3.97 -11.41 31.94
CA TRP A 385 -3.21 -10.29 32.46
C TRP A 385 -1.92 -10.78 33.11
N VAL A 386 -0.80 -10.19 32.70
CA VAL A 386 0.54 -10.58 33.17
C VAL A 386 1.16 -9.40 33.93
N LYS A 387 1.90 -9.69 34.98
CA LYS A 387 2.61 -8.65 35.75
C LYS A 387 3.64 -7.94 34.88
N VAL A 388 3.74 -6.62 35.04
CA VAL A 388 4.75 -5.80 34.36
C VAL A 388 6.14 -6.20 34.91
N ARG A 389 7.14 -6.24 34.04
CA ARG A 389 8.56 -6.34 34.42
C ARG A 389 8.92 -5.17 35.36
N VAL A 390 9.53 -5.49 36.54
CA VAL A 390 9.73 -4.50 37.62
C VAL A 390 10.71 -3.39 37.24
N ARG A 391 11.68 -3.65 36.34
CA ARG A 391 12.65 -2.64 35.90
C ARG A 391 13.15 -3.00 34.50
N ASN A 392 13.06 -2.06 33.56
CA ASN A 392 13.64 -2.23 32.23
C ASN A 392 14.80 -1.23 32.05
N ARG A 393 15.98 -1.55 32.66
CA ARG A 393 17.17 -0.73 32.53
C ARG A 393 17.66 -0.60 31.09
N PHE A 394 17.39 -1.59 30.24
CA PHE A 394 17.64 -1.49 28.80
C PHE A 394 16.87 -0.32 28.20
N ALA A 395 15.57 -0.18 28.55
CA ALA A 395 14.75 0.92 28.07
C ALA A 395 15.24 2.28 28.54
N ASP A 396 15.76 2.40 29.77
CA ASP A 396 16.33 3.65 30.29
C ASP A 396 17.55 4.09 29.47
N ILE A 397 18.46 3.16 29.14
CA ILE A 397 19.67 3.44 28.35
C ILE A 397 19.28 3.86 26.92
N ILE A 398 18.38 3.12 26.25
CA ILE A 398 17.96 3.46 24.89
C ILE A 398 17.21 4.78 24.85
N SER A 399 16.34 5.07 25.82
CA SER A 399 15.66 6.37 25.94
C SER A 399 16.64 7.52 26.13
N GLY A 400 17.74 7.29 26.84
CA GLY A 400 18.84 8.23 26.95
C GLY A 400 19.47 8.56 25.60
N LEU A 401 19.83 7.52 24.81
CA LEU A 401 20.38 7.66 23.47
C LEU A 401 19.41 8.37 22.50
N MET A 402 18.11 8.10 22.62
CA MET A 402 17.08 8.79 21.83
C MET A 402 17.01 10.27 22.19
N SER A 403 17.02 10.61 23.48
CA SER A 403 17.00 12.00 23.95
C SER A 403 18.22 12.79 23.47
N GLU A 404 19.41 12.17 23.48
CA GLU A 404 20.64 12.75 22.95
C GLU A 404 20.57 12.96 21.43
N THR A 405 20.00 12.01 20.71
CA THR A 405 19.81 12.10 19.25
C THR A 405 18.81 13.20 18.89
N GLU A 406 17.70 13.34 19.64
CA GLU A 406 16.77 14.47 19.47
C GLU A 406 17.43 15.82 19.77
N ALA A 407 18.28 15.89 20.82
CA ALA A 407 19.03 17.12 21.13
C ALA A 407 19.99 17.48 19.98
N LEU A 408 20.61 16.47 19.35
CA LEU A 408 21.45 16.67 18.17
C LEU A 408 20.64 17.17 16.96
N MET A 409 19.48 16.57 16.70
CA MET A 409 18.58 17.04 15.63
C MET A 409 18.21 18.52 15.81
N ARG A 410 17.88 18.95 17.03
CA ARG A 410 17.54 20.36 17.31
C ARG A 410 18.71 21.31 17.06
N ARG A 411 19.97 20.85 17.22
CA ARG A 411 21.17 21.64 16.87
C ARG A 411 21.38 21.76 15.37
N ILE A 412 21.05 20.70 14.60
CA ILE A 412 21.15 20.69 13.14
C ILE A 412 20.09 21.62 12.54
N TYR A 413 18.84 21.52 13.01
CA TYR A 413 17.73 22.34 12.58
C TYR A 413 16.62 22.37 13.64
N SER A 414 15.92 23.49 13.77
CA SER A 414 14.79 23.60 14.71
C SER A 414 13.60 22.76 14.26
N VAL A 415 13.58 21.51 14.69
CA VAL A 415 12.56 20.51 14.31
C VAL A 415 11.16 20.90 14.80
N ASP A 416 11.07 21.69 15.87
CA ASP A 416 9.79 22.17 16.41
C ASP A 416 9.02 23.05 15.42
N THR A 417 9.70 23.65 14.42
CA THR A 417 9.07 24.34 13.30
C THR A 417 8.46 23.40 12.27
N ILE A 418 8.94 22.16 12.22
CA ILE A 418 8.52 21.12 11.28
C ILE A 418 7.44 20.24 11.91
N SER A 419 7.59 19.84 13.17
CA SER A 419 6.69 18.94 13.87
C SER A 419 6.80 19.10 15.39
N GLN A 420 5.67 19.22 16.09
CA GLN A 420 5.64 19.24 17.55
C GLN A 420 5.96 17.85 18.12
N ILE A 421 6.98 17.75 18.98
CA ILE A 421 7.39 16.52 19.64
C ILE A 421 6.60 16.37 20.95
N ASN A 422 5.94 15.22 21.12
CA ASN A 422 5.48 14.79 22.44
C ASN A 422 6.61 14.02 23.14
N LYS A 423 7.22 14.64 24.13
CA LYS A 423 8.44 14.19 24.82
C LYS A 423 8.35 12.83 25.54
N ASN A 424 7.18 12.21 25.67
CA ASN A 424 6.97 11.03 26.51
C ASN A 424 6.51 9.78 25.75
N ASP A 425 6.61 9.76 24.41
CA ASP A 425 6.05 8.67 23.60
C ASP A 425 7.09 7.66 23.06
N PHE A 426 8.31 7.60 23.64
CA PHE A 426 9.32 6.60 23.25
C PHE A 426 8.77 5.17 23.41
N GLY A 427 9.12 4.28 22.50
CA GLY A 427 8.62 2.90 22.49
C GLY A 427 7.17 2.77 22.04
N THR A 428 6.60 3.75 21.32
CA THR A 428 5.21 3.70 20.86
C THR A 428 5.07 3.89 19.34
N GLN A 429 3.95 3.38 18.79
CA GLN A 429 3.57 3.64 17.39
C GLN A 429 3.33 5.13 17.12
N LYS A 430 2.92 5.89 18.12
CA LYS A 430 2.70 7.34 18.01
C LYS A 430 4.01 8.08 17.73
N TYR A 431 5.09 7.64 18.38
CA TYR A 431 6.43 8.15 18.11
C TYR A 431 6.92 7.79 16.71
N GLU A 432 6.68 6.57 16.25
CA GLU A 432 6.97 6.14 14.87
C GLU A 432 6.22 7.01 13.84
N HIS A 433 4.93 7.28 14.05
CA HIS A 433 4.15 8.18 13.19
C HIS A 433 4.74 9.60 13.16
N TRP A 434 5.23 10.09 14.30
CA TRP A 434 5.92 11.38 14.36
C TRP A 434 7.22 11.37 13.53
N ILE A 435 8.03 10.30 13.64
CA ILE A 435 9.25 10.14 12.82
C ILE A 435 8.92 10.21 11.34
N ILE A 436 7.95 9.41 10.88
CA ILE A 436 7.53 9.37 9.47
C ILE A 436 7.01 10.74 8.99
N ALA A 437 6.21 11.42 9.82
CA ALA A 437 5.71 12.75 9.51
C ALA A 437 6.86 13.77 9.41
N THR A 438 7.85 13.67 10.30
CA THR A 438 9.05 14.52 10.30
C THR A 438 9.88 14.29 9.05
N GLN A 439 10.15 13.04 8.65
CA GLN A 439 10.85 12.71 7.42
C GLN A 439 10.16 13.27 6.17
N LYS A 440 8.83 13.11 6.08
CA LYS A 440 8.04 13.70 4.97
C LYS A 440 8.17 15.21 4.91
N ARG A 441 8.15 15.89 6.05
CA ARG A 441 8.28 17.34 6.13
C ARG A 441 9.71 17.82 5.85
N CYS A 442 10.74 17.08 6.28
CA CYS A 442 12.13 17.37 5.91
C CYS A 442 12.33 17.40 4.39
N ARG A 443 11.70 16.48 3.65
CA ARG A 443 11.73 16.47 2.16
C ARG A 443 11.05 17.71 1.54
N LEU A 444 10.22 18.40 2.28
CA LEU A 444 9.51 19.61 1.86
C LEU A 444 10.19 20.91 2.32
N LEU A 445 11.32 20.82 3.04
CA LEU A 445 12.12 21.98 3.45
C LEU A 445 12.57 22.77 2.21
N GLN A 446 12.52 24.08 2.32
CA GLN A 446 12.95 25.01 1.28
C GLN A 446 13.77 26.12 1.89
N LEU A 447 15.08 25.99 1.77
CA LEU A 447 16.03 27.01 2.15
C LEU A 447 16.52 27.75 0.90
N VAL A 448 17.03 28.96 1.11
CA VAL A 448 17.61 29.76 0.04
C VAL A 448 18.87 29.09 -0.52
N ASP A 449 19.68 28.54 0.38
CA ASP A 449 20.89 27.77 0.06
C ASP A 449 20.54 26.28 -0.11
N LYS A 450 20.66 25.78 -1.34
CA LYS A 450 20.29 24.42 -1.71
C LYS A 450 21.28 23.35 -1.23
N GLU A 451 22.56 23.70 -1.11
CA GLU A 451 23.56 22.76 -0.59
C GLU A 451 23.34 22.56 0.92
N LYS A 452 23.10 23.66 1.65
CA LYS A 452 22.76 23.61 3.06
C LYS A 452 21.43 22.89 3.31
N GLU A 453 20.40 23.11 2.47
CA GLU A 453 19.12 22.38 2.53
C GLU A 453 19.36 20.86 2.38
N SER A 454 20.15 20.47 1.38
CA SER A 454 20.45 19.05 1.10
C SER A 454 21.21 18.39 2.25
N SER A 455 22.21 19.12 2.84
CA SER A 455 22.95 18.64 4.02
C SER A 455 22.04 18.47 5.23
N ILE A 456 21.24 19.47 5.56
CA ILE A 456 20.30 19.44 6.70
C ILE A 456 19.28 18.30 6.51
N CYS A 457 18.71 18.15 5.31
CA CYS A 457 17.74 17.09 5.05
C CYS A 457 18.37 15.70 5.24
N ARG A 458 19.60 15.50 4.79
CA ARG A 458 20.35 14.24 4.96
C ARG A 458 20.59 13.96 6.44
N ASP A 459 21.10 14.94 7.18
CA ASP A 459 21.46 14.77 8.58
C ASP A 459 20.22 14.52 9.46
N LEU A 460 19.11 15.23 9.18
CA LEU A 460 17.83 14.96 9.84
C LEU A 460 17.27 13.57 9.50
N PHE A 461 17.45 13.13 8.25
CA PHE A 461 17.03 11.78 7.84
C PHE A 461 17.83 10.71 8.59
N ILE A 462 19.16 10.85 8.67
CA ILE A 462 20.03 9.95 9.46
C ILE A 462 19.55 9.90 10.92
N CYS A 463 19.38 11.04 11.58
CA CYS A 463 18.92 11.06 12.96
C CYS A 463 17.55 10.37 13.12
N THR A 464 16.61 10.63 12.22
CA THR A 464 15.28 10.02 12.31
C THR A 464 15.30 8.51 12.07
N GLU A 465 16.18 7.98 11.23
CA GLU A 465 16.37 6.53 11.05
C GLU A 465 16.96 5.89 12.32
N HIS A 466 17.96 6.50 12.95
CA HIS A 466 18.48 6.05 14.25
C HIS A 466 17.38 6.05 15.33
N LEU A 467 16.60 7.13 15.43
CA LEU A 467 15.48 7.23 16.37
C LEU A 467 14.42 6.15 16.10
N ARG A 468 14.13 5.83 14.83
CA ARG A 468 13.20 4.77 14.46
C ARG A 468 13.69 3.41 14.96
N LYS A 469 14.98 3.09 14.75
CA LYS A 469 15.56 1.82 15.20
C LYS A 469 15.64 1.70 16.73
N PHE A 470 15.96 2.78 17.42
CA PHE A 470 15.87 2.81 18.88
C PHE A 470 14.43 2.62 19.36
N ASN A 471 13.45 3.25 18.72
CA ASN A 471 12.04 3.08 19.05
C ASN A 471 11.55 1.63 18.82
N ASP A 472 11.98 1.00 17.72
CA ASP A 472 11.70 -0.41 17.43
C ASP A 472 12.30 -1.31 18.53
N ALA A 473 13.55 -1.05 18.93
CA ALA A 473 14.23 -1.80 19.99
C ALA A 473 13.52 -1.63 21.36
N LEU A 474 13.01 -0.44 21.67
CA LEU A 474 12.20 -0.24 22.88
C LEU A 474 10.92 -1.06 22.85
N ILE A 475 10.19 -1.05 21.71
CA ILE A 475 8.97 -1.85 21.54
C ILE A 475 9.29 -3.34 21.69
N VAL A 476 10.39 -3.81 21.09
CA VAL A 476 10.80 -5.22 21.20
C VAL A 476 11.23 -5.54 22.63
N SER A 477 12.00 -4.70 23.31
CA SER A 477 12.43 -4.95 24.70
C SER A 477 11.27 -4.98 25.69
N GLU A 478 10.20 -4.22 25.45
CA GLU A 478 8.99 -4.20 26.27
C GLU A 478 8.15 -5.47 26.12
N ASP A 479 8.03 -5.96 24.87
CA ASP A 479 7.08 -7.01 24.52
C ASP A 479 7.75 -8.35 24.12
N ALA A 480 9.09 -8.41 23.97
CA ALA A 480 9.86 -9.61 23.65
C ALA A 480 11.15 -9.72 24.49
N ARG A 481 12.19 -10.43 24.00
CA ARG A 481 13.48 -10.55 24.70
C ARG A 481 14.35 -9.31 24.49
N ILE A 482 15.13 -8.96 25.52
CA ILE A 482 16.16 -7.90 25.39
C ILE A 482 17.21 -8.29 24.35
N GLU A 483 17.55 -9.58 24.27
CA GLU A 483 18.47 -10.13 23.27
C GLU A 483 18.04 -9.80 21.84
N ASP A 484 16.75 -9.98 21.51
CA ASP A 484 16.20 -9.68 20.18
C ASP A 484 16.22 -8.18 19.89
N ALA A 485 15.94 -7.34 20.91
CA ALA A 485 16.02 -5.89 20.80
C ALA A 485 17.45 -5.41 20.52
N LEU A 486 18.44 -5.97 21.23
CA LEU A 486 19.85 -5.67 21.04
C LEU A 486 20.34 -6.15 19.67
N ALA A 487 19.95 -7.38 19.24
CA ALA A 487 20.30 -7.93 17.94
C ALA A 487 19.83 -7.03 16.78
N CYS A 488 18.61 -6.48 16.86
CA CYS A 488 18.11 -5.52 15.87
C CYS A 488 18.96 -4.26 15.78
N LEU A 489 19.45 -3.74 16.92
CA LEU A 489 20.34 -2.57 16.96
C LEU A 489 21.73 -2.90 16.42
N THR A 490 22.32 -4.03 16.82
CA THR A 490 23.65 -4.45 16.37
C THR A 490 23.65 -4.68 14.85
N GLU A 491 22.61 -5.30 14.30
CA GLU A 491 22.43 -5.48 12.86
C GLU A 491 22.35 -4.13 12.15
N PHE A 492 21.55 -3.20 12.67
CA PHE A 492 21.41 -1.85 12.10
C PHE A 492 22.75 -1.11 12.09
N PHE A 493 23.47 -1.05 13.22
CA PHE A 493 24.74 -0.35 13.30
C PHE A 493 25.85 -1.02 12.47
N THR A 494 25.79 -2.34 12.28
CA THR A 494 26.69 -3.06 11.37
C THR A 494 26.43 -2.63 9.92
N ASN A 495 25.16 -2.54 9.53
CA ASN A 495 24.78 -2.08 8.18
C ASN A 495 25.18 -0.61 7.95
N VAL A 496 25.03 0.26 8.96
CA VAL A 496 25.45 1.67 8.90
C VAL A 496 26.97 1.75 8.66
N LYS A 497 27.77 0.93 9.36
CA LYS A 497 29.24 0.90 9.17
C LYS A 497 29.66 0.42 7.80
N ASN A 498 28.92 -0.50 7.21
CA ASN A 498 29.17 -1.05 5.87
C ASN A 498 28.70 -0.15 4.72
N GLY A 499 27.97 0.92 5.04
CA GLY A 499 27.44 1.91 4.09
C GLY A 499 28.32 3.16 3.97
N PRO A 500 27.81 4.22 3.29
CA PRO A 500 28.44 5.54 3.29
C PRO A 500 28.45 6.10 4.70
N TYR A 501 29.60 6.05 5.37
CA TYR A 501 29.73 6.33 6.79
C TYR A 501 30.09 7.81 7.03
N THR A 502 29.07 8.63 7.26
CA THR A 502 29.21 10.08 7.51
C THR A 502 29.76 10.39 8.90
N GLU A 503 30.26 11.61 9.12
CA GLU A 503 30.76 12.02 10.43
C GLU A 503 29.66 12.01 11.51
N LEU A 504 28.43 12.33 11.12
CA LEU A 504 27.25 12.23 11.98
C LEU A 504 26.96 10.78 12.39
N GLU A 505 27.01 9.85 11.45
CA GLU A 505 26.82 8.41 11.70
C GLU A 505 27.93 7.85 12.60
N LYS A 506 29.18 8.27 12.40
CA LYS A 506 30.28 7.92 13.31
C LYS A 506 30.01 8.35 14.76
N GLN A 507 29.52 9.60 14.93
CA GLN A 507 29.19 10.13 16.25
C GLN A 507 28.04 9.35 16.90
N LEU A 508 26.96 9.07 16.16
CA LEU A 508 25.82 8.29 16.66
C LEU A 508 26.20 6.85 16.98
N THR A 509 27.00 6.24 16.12
CA THR A 509 27.49 4.86 16.32
C THR A 509 28.42 4.76 17.54
N ALA A 510 29.32 5.71 17.73
CA ALA A 510 30.21 5.73 18.88
C ALA A 510 29.45 5.79 20.22
N ARG A 511 28.37 6.58 20.28
CA ARG A 511 27.50 6.65 21.47
C ARG A 511 26.81 5.31 21.77
N PHE A 512 26.33 4.62 20.74
CA PHE A 512 25.76 3.30 20.91
C PHE A 512 26.80 2.30 21.39
N GLN A 513 28.00 2.28 20.76
CA GLN A 513 29.10 1.39 21.13
C GLN A 513 29.58 1.58 22.57
N GLU A 514 29.53 2.79 23.10
CA GLU A 514 29.84 3.06 24.52
C GLU A 514 28.89 2.31 25.46
N LYS A 515 27.63 2.17 25.09
CA LYS A 515 26.59 1.51 25.90
C LYS A 515 26.41 0.03 25.58
N GLU A 516 26.93 -0.46 24.45
CA GLU A 516 26.77 -1.85 23.98
C GLU A 516 27.23 -2.91 24.99
N PRO A 517 28.35 -2.75 25.76
CA PRO A 517 28.73 -3.74 26.78
C PRO A 517 27.72 -3.88 27.90
N GLU A 518 27.14 -2.75 28.39
CA GLU A 518 26.10 -2.76 29.42
C GLU A 518 24.81 -3.39 28.89
N LEU A 519 24.40 -3.06 27.66
CA LEU A 519 23.24 -3.64 26.98
C LEU A 519 23.41 -5.15 26.78
N THR A 520 24.62 -5.61 26.44
CA THR A 520 24.95 -7.03 26.28
C THR A 520 24.92 -7.80 27.63
N ALA A 521 25.36 -7.18 28.71
CA ALA A 521 25.22 -7.79 30.03
C ALA A 521 23.74 -7.95 30.42
N LEU A 522 22.92 -6.93 30.16
CA LEU A 522 21.47 -6.96 30.45
C LEU A 522 20.74 -8.01 29.60
N SER A 523 21.16 -8.27 28.36
CA SER A 523 20.53 -9.26 27.48
C SER A 523 20.79 -10.71 27.90
N LYS A 524 21.85 -10.96 28.68
CA LYS A 524 22.23 -12.30 29.20
C LYS A 524 21.71 -12.57 30.61
N ASP A 525 21.11 -11.59 31.26
CA ASP A 525 20.61 -11.72 32.62
C ASP A 525 19.20 -12.36 32.61
N GLU A 526 19.11 -13.60 33.04
CA GLU A 526 17.87 -14.40 33.14
C GLU A 526 16.78 -13.70 33.99
N SER A 527 17.17 -12.86 34.96
CA SER A 527 16.22 -12.10 35.77
C SER A 527 15.41 -11.06 34.93
N ASN A 528 15.86 -10.78 33.72
CA ASN A 528 15.21 -9.88 32.76
C ASN A 528 14.28 -10.61 31.76
N GLU A 529 13.97 -11.89 31.97
CA GLU A 529 12.99 -12.59 31.13
C GLU A 529 11.63 -11.90 31.16
N ASN A 530 10.96 -11.96 30.02
CA ASN A 530 9.67 -11.29 29.87
C ASN A 530 8.52 -12.21 30.28
N PRO A 531 7.79 -11.94 31.38
CA PRO A 531 6.70 -12.80 31.85
C PRO A 531 5.59 -13.02 30.80
N LYS A 532 5.43 -12.10 29.87
CA LYS A 532 4.47 -12.25 28.76
C LYS A 532 4.86 -13.36 27.79
N LEU A 533 6.16 -13.58 27.57
CA LEU A 533 6.65 -14.68 26.73
C LEU A 533 6.44 -16.03 27.42
N GLU A 534 6.62 -16.11 28.73
CA GLU A 534 6.33 -17.30 29.52
C GLU A 534 4.84 -17.67 29.44
N GLU A 535 3.94 -16.70 29.63
CA GLU A 535 2.49 -16.91 29.47
C GLU A 535 2.14 -17.33 28.03
N LEU A 536 2.76 -16.70 27.01
CA LEU A 536 2.56 -17.08 25.61
C LEU A 536 3.05 -18.50 25.34
N ALA A 537 4.20 -18.89 25.88
CA ALA A 537 4.72 -20.27 25.77
C ALA A 537 3.74 -21.28 26.36
N GLY A 538 3.21 -21.00 27.55
CA GLY A 538 2.21 -21.86 28.19
C GLY A 538 0.95 -22.02 27.37
N ILE A 539 0.42 -20.93 26.81
CA ILE A 539 -0.77 -20.94 25.93
C ILE A 539 -0.53 -21.78 24.68
N LEU A 540 0.61 -21.59 24.02
CA LEU A 540 0.94 -22.33 22.80
C LEU A 540 1.19 -23.82 23.11
N ASP A 541 1.99 -24.14 24.11
CA ASP A 541 2.29 -25.50 24.52
C ASP A 541 1.01 -26.27 24.91
N GLU A 542 0.13 -25.66 25.72
CA GLU A 542 -1.17 -26.24 26.08
C GLU A 542 -2.01 -26.54 24.83
N ALA A 543 -2.13 -25.60 23.92
CA ALA A 543 -2.95 -25.73 22.74
C ALA A 543 -2.46 -26.81 21.78
N TYR A 544 -1.15 -26.88 21.54
CA TYR A 544 -0.56 -27.87 20.63
C TYR A 544 -0.44 -29.27 21.25
N ARG A 545 -0.28 -29.40 22.57
CA ARG A 545 -0.36 -30.69 23.29
C ARG A 545 -1.77 -31.25 23.26
N TYR A 546 -2.79 -30.37 23.46
CA TYR A 546 -4.18 -30.81 23.43
C TYR A 546 -4.60 -31.25 22.01
N ASN A 547 -4.22 -30.48 21.02
CA ASN A 547 -4.51 -30.80 19.62
C ASN A 547 -3.32 -30.42 18.71
N PRO A 548 -2.50 -31.42 18.29
CA PRO A 548 -1.34 -31.16 17.42
C PRO A 548 -1.72 -30.57 16.05
N GLN A 549 -2.98 -30.61 15.65
CA GLN A 549 -3.48 -30.02 14.40
C GLN A 549 -3.97 -28.57 14.59
N THR A 550 -3.79 -27.98 15.76
CA THR A 550 -4.17 -26.60 16.04
C THR A 550 -3.53 -25.66 15.03
N ARG A 551 -4.35 -24.78 14.46
CA ARG A 551 -3.91 -23.65 13.65
C ARG A 551 -4.05 -22.36 14.46
N THR A 552 -2.94 -21.67 14.63
CA THR A 552 -2.84 -20.47 15.48
C THR A 552 -2.58 -19.23 14.63
N LEU A 553 -3.30 -18.17 14.91
CA LEU A 553 -3.02 -16.83 14.40
C LEU A 553 -2.63 -15.92 15.56
N LEU A 554 -1.36 -15.50 15.60
CA LEU A 554 -0.80 -14.64 16.63
C LEU A 554 -0.67 -13.20 16.11
N PHE A 555 -1.43 -12.28 16.68
CA PHE A 555 -1.36 -10.87 16.32
C PHE A 555 -0.38 -10.10 17.18
N ALA A 556 0.50 -9.34 16.53
CA ALA A 556 1.42 -8.41 17.17
C ALA A 556 1.34 -7.02 16.52
N LYS A 557 1.63 -5.97 17.27
CA LYS A 557 1.36 -4.59 16.85
C LYS A 557 2.37 -4.03 15.83
N THR A 558 3.62 -4.51 15.83
CA THR A 558 4.69 -4.01 14.95
C THR A 558 5.41 -5.13 14.22
N ARG A 559 6.03 -4.82 13.08
CA ARG A 559 6.83 -5.77 12.29
C ARG A 559 8.04 -6.28 13.08
N ALA A 560 8.73 -5.37 13.78
CA ALA A 560 9.88 -5.74 14.61
C ALA A 560 9.49 -6.78 15.68
N LEU A 561 8.33 -6.60 16.32
CA LEU A 561 7.81 -7.54 17.29
C LEU A 561 7.44 -8.90 16.65
N VAL A 562 6.86 -8.91 15.44
CA VAL A 562 6.56 -10.14 14.70
C VAL A 562 7.82 -10.95 14.43
N VAL A 563 8.90 -10.30 13.97
CA VAL A 563 10.20 -10.95 13.73
C VAL A 563 10.83 -11.46 15.03
N ALA A 564 10.78 -10.68 16.10
CA ALA A 564 11.31 -11.07 17.41
C ALA A 564 10.55 -12.27 17.98
N LEU A 565 9.22 -12.29 17.91
CA LEU A 565 8.41 -13.42 18.36
C LEU A 565 8.70 -14.69 17.55
N LYS A 566 8.89 -14.58 16.23
CA LYS A 566 9.31 -15.73 15.41
C LYS A 566 10.65 -16.28 15.88
N LYS A 567 11.67 -15.43 16.00
CA LYS A 567 13.01 -15.83 16.48
C LYS A 567 12.93 -16.48 17.87
N TRP A 568 12.11 -15.93 18.76
CA TRP A 568 11.92 -16.47 20.10
C TRP A 568 11.24 -17.86 20.09
N ILE A 569 10.18 -18.06 19.29
CA ILE A 569 9.51 -19.35 19.16
C ILE A 569 10.45 -20.38 18.55
N ASP A 570 11.18 -20.03 17.49
CA ASP A 570 12.17 -20.94 16.85
C ASP A 570 13.29 -21.37 17.81
N ALA A 571 13.68 -20.49 18.74
CA ALA A 571 14.74 -20.76 19.73
C ALA A 571 14.22 -21.43 21.03
N ASN A 572 12.90 -21.45 21.27
CA ASN A 572 12.36 -21.98 22.52
C ASN A 572 12.24 -23.51 22.46
N PRO A 573 12.90 -24.27 23.37
CA PRO A 573 12.88 -25.73 23.35
C PRO A 573 11.49 -26.35 23.48
N LEU A 574 10.56 -25.72 24.23
CA LEU A 574 9.19 -26.19 24.40
C LEU A 574 8.36 -26.02 23.10
N LEU A 575 8.70 -25.03 22.28
CA LEU A 575 7.94 -24.64 21.08
C LEU A 575 8.64 -25.05 19.77
N SER A 576 9.80 -25.72 19.83
CA SER A 576 10.64 -26.09 18.68
C SER A 576 9.91 -26.97 17.64
N HIS A 577 8.86 -27.68 18.07
CA HIS A 577 8.00 -28.47 17.18
C HIS A 577 7.00 -27.65 16.39
N ILE A 578 6.79 -26.37 16.75
CA ILE A 578 5.93 -25.41 16.06
C ILE A 578 6.82 -24.67 15.07
N LYS A 579 6.47 -24.72 13.78
CA LYS A 579 7.16 -23.97 12.72
C LYS A 579 6.38 -22.72 12.41
N PRO A 580 6.70 -21.58 13.03
CA PRO A 580 5.97 -20.32 12.80
C PRO A 580 6.40 -19.69 11.49
N ASP A 581 5.44 -19.07 10.81
CA ASP A 581 5.70 -18.16 9.71
C ASP A 581 5.15 -16.76 9.99
N VAL A 582 5.51 -15.76 9.19
CA VAL A 582 5.16 -14.35 9.41
C VAL A 582 4.32 -13.79 8.27
N LEU A 583 3.34 -12.92 8.61
CA LEU A 583 2.53 -12.20 7.65
C LEU A 583 2.53 -10.70 7.98
N MET A 584 3.19 -9.93 7.13
CA MET A 584 3.37 -8.49 7.32
C MET A 584 2.92 -7.72 6.09
N GLY A 585 2.49 -6.46 6.28
CA GLY A 585 2.11 -5.58 5.18
C GLY A 585 3.30 -5.19 4.29
N GLN A 586 2.99 -4.72 3.09
CA GLN A 586 3.98 -4.15 2.17
C GLN A 586 4.71 -2.97 2.81
N PHE A 587 6.01 -2.89 2.58
CA PHE A 587 6.85 -1.77 2.94
C PHE A 587 8.03 -1.69 1.97
N LEU A 588 8.36 -0.49 1.53
CA LEU A 588 9.56 -0.20 0.77
C LEU A 588 10.76 -0.18 1.74
N GLY A 589 11.39 -1.33 1.95
CA GLY A 589 12.52 -1.52 2.86
C GLY A 589 12.64 -2.97 3.33
N THR A 590 13.73 -3.32 4.01
CA THR A 590 14.12 -4.69 4.41
C THR A 590 13.12 -5.41 5.34
N ALA A 591 12.14 -4.72 5.91
CA ALA A 591 11.22 -5.27 6.92
C ALA A 591 9.78 -5.53 6.41
N GLY A 592 9.50 -5.40 5.10
CA GLY A 592 8.17 -5.63 4.51
C GLY A 592 8.09 -6.91 3.70
N MET A 593 6.87 -7.41 3.45
CA MET A 593 6.61 -8.54 2.55
C MET A 593 5.93 -8.04 1.28
N THR A 594 6.37 -8.53 0.11
CA THR A 594 5.68 -8.30 -1.15
C THR A 594 4.35 -9.08 -1.22
N LEU A 595 3.44 -8.68 -2.10
CA LEU A 595 2.18 -9.41 -2.29
C LEU A 595 2.39 -10.88 -2.68
N PRO A 596 3.32 -11.23 -3.59
CA PRO A 596 3.63 -12.64 -3.88
C PRO A 596 4.10 -13.42 -2.64
N MET A 597 4.99 -12.85 -1.81
CA MET A 597 5.43 -13.48 -0.58
C MET A 597 4.28 -13.69 0.41
N GLN A 598 3.40 -12.70 0.59
CA GLN A 598 2.20 -12.84 1.42
C GLN A 598 1.32 -14.00 0.92
N LYS A 599 1.16 -14.13 -0.40
CA LYS A 599 0.39 -15.20 -1.02
C LYS A 599 1.00 -16.58 -0.73
N VAL A 600 2.31 -16.73 -0.92
CA VAL A 600 3.03 -17.99 -0.64
C VAL A 600 2.82 -18.41 0.82
N VAL A 601 2.98 -17.51 1.77
CA VAL A 601 2.79 -17.78 3.20
C VAL A 601 1.35 -18.17 3.51
N LEU A 602 0.37 -17.46 2.93
CA LEU A 602 -1.04 -17.77 3.12
C LEU A 602 -1.43 -19.12 2.52
N ASP A 603 -0.91 -19.45 1.35
CA ASP A 603 -1.15 -20.74 0.69
C ASP A 603 -0.46 -21.87 1.48
N ALA A 604 0.76 -21.68 1.99
CA ALA A 604 1.43 -22.60 2.88
C ALA A 604 0.62 -22.82 4.17
N PHE A 605 0.12 -21.75 4.79
CA PHE A 605 -0.71 -21.84 5.99
C PHE A 605 -2.05 -22.55 5.73
N LYS A 606 -2.59 -22.51 4.49
CA LYS A 606 -3.82 -23.21 4.11
C LYS A 606 -3.58 -24.71 3.85
N THR A 607 -2.52 -25.04 3.14
CA THR A 607 -2.33 -26.39 2.55
C THR A 607 -1.32 -27.21 3.32
N ASN A 608 -0.31 -26.58 3.92
CA ASN A 608 0.81 -27.26 4.55
C ASN A 608 0.46 -27.71 5.98
N THR A 609 0.83 -28.94 6.28
CA THR A 609 0.76 -29.50 7.62
C THR A 609 1.87 -28.96 8.54
N ASP A 610 2.95 -28.43 7.99
CA ASP A 610 4.12 -27.98 8.74
C ASP A 610 3.98 -26.55 9.27
N CYS A 611 3.40 -25.61 8.54
CA CYS A 611 3.15 -24.25 9.01
C CYS A 611 1.77 -24.16 9.68
N ARG A 612 1.73 -24.19 11.00
CA ARG A 612 0.47 -24.12 11.77
C ARG A 612 0.32 -22.90 12.65
N LEU A 613 1.37 -22.12 12.79
CA LEU A 613 1.36 -20.85 13.51
C LEU A 613 1.75 -19.72 12.56
N LEU A 614 0.86 -18.73 12.41
CA LEU A 614 1.10 -17.54 11.63
C LEU A 614 1.17 -16.31 12.56
N ILE A 615 2.30 -15.63 12.57
CA ILE A 615 2.48 -14.40 13.36
C ILE A 615 2.23 -13.22 12.43
N ALA A 616 1.26 -12.37 12.74
CA ALA A 616 0.80 -11.34 11.81
C ALA A 616 0.69 -9.94 12.43
N THR A 617 0.90 -8.94 11.61
CA THR A 617 0.51 -7.55 11.92
C THR A 617 -0.97 -7.33 11.54
N SER A 618 -1.43 -6.07 11.62
CA SER A 618 -2.79 -5.68 11.21
C SER A 618 -3.15 -6.00 9.75
N VAL A 619 -2.22 -6.48 8.94
CA VAL A 619 -2.53 -6.95 7.58
C VAL A 619 -3.52 -8.11 7.59
N ALA A 620 -3.49 -8.96 8.62
CA ALA A 620 -4.36 -10.12 8.77
C ALA A 620 -5.73 -9.80 9.43
N ASP A 621 -5.97 -8.57 9.87
CA ASP A 621 -7.21 -8.20 10.57
C ASP A 621 -8.45 -8.38 9.68
N GLU A 622 -8.35 -7.93 8.43
CA GLU A 622 -9.51 -7.67 7.59
C GLU A 622 -9.30 -8.16 6.16
N GLY A 623 -10.33 -8.81 5.62
CA GLY A 623 -10.48 -9.10 4.19
C GLY A 623 -9.66 -10.25 3.64
N ILE A 624 -8.50 -10.59 4.20
CA ILE A 624 -7.68 -11.70 3.70
C ILE A 624 -8.30 -13.04 4.10
N ASP A 625 -8.36 -13.98 3.16
CA ASP A 625 -8.82 -15.33 3.39
C ASP A 625 -7.75 -16.18 4.07
N ILE A 626 -7.84 -16.24 5.40
CA ILE A 626 -7.01 -17.08 6.26
C ILE A 626 -7.79 -18.36 6.60
N SER A 627 -7.12 -19.49 6.63
CA SER A 627 -7.71 -20.78 7.04
C SER A 627 -8.39 -20.66 8.41
N GLU A 628 -9.32 -21.57 8.67
CA GLU A 628 -9.97 -21.67 9.98
C GLU A 628 -8.93 -21.88 11.08
N CYS A 629 -8.92 -20.98 12.05
CA CYS A 629 -8.01 -21.04 13.19
C CYS A 629 -8.73 -21.58 14.42
N ASN A 630 -8.04 -22.45 15.18
CA ASN A 630 -8.49 -22.93 16.47
C ASN A 630 -8.12 -21.97 17.60
N LEU A 631 -6.99 -21.27 17.43
CA LEU A 631 -6.46 -20.35 18.41
C LEU A 631 -6.13 -19.00 17.76
N VAL A 632 -6.66 -17.93 18.33
CA VAL A 632 -6.27 -16.55 17.99
C VAL A 632 -5.65 -15.94 19.23
N VAL A 633 -4.40 -15.50 19.15
CA VAL A 633 -3.72 -14.84 20.26
C VAL A 633 -3.48 -13.36 19.91
N LEU A 634 -3.91 -12.49 20.82
CA LEU A 634 -3.73 -11.05 20.72
C LEU A 634 -2.62 -10.64 21.70
N TYR A 635 -1.40 -10.53 21.18
CA TYR A 635 -0.22 -10.24 22.01
C TYR A 635 0.04 -8.73 22.05
N GLU A 636 -0.30 -8.11 23.19
CA GLU A 636 -0.30 -6.64 23.34
C GLU A 636 -1.03 -5.91 22.19
N TYR A 637 -2.02 -6.60 21.62
CA TYR A 637 -2.73 -6.16 20.42
C TYR A 637 -4.13 -5.72 20.75
N PHE A 638 -4.48 -4.50 20.34
CA PHE A 638 -5.81 -3.94 20.57
C PHE A 638 -6.21 -3.00 19.42
N GLY A 639 -7.48 -2.75 19.31
CA GLY A 639 -8.04 -1.87 18.28
C GLY A 639 -9.41 -1.35 18.68
N ASN A 640 -10.09 -0.69 17.75
CA ASN A 640 -11.48 -0.31 17.92
C ASN A 640 -12.41 -1.53 17.83
N VAL A 641 -13.70 -1.32 18.13
CA VAL A 641 -14.72 -2.38 18.14
C VAL A 641 -14.75 -3.19 16.85
N THR A 642 -14.78 -2.51 15.69
CA THR A 642 -14.85 -3.15 14.37
C THR A 642 -13.64 -4.06 14.14
N LYS A 643 -12.45 -3.56 14.45
CA LYS A 643 -11.20 -4.32 14.33
C LYS A 643 -11.19 -5.55 15.24
N MET A 644 -11.63 -5.42 16.49
CA MET A 644 -11.68 -6.54 17.43
C MET A 644 -12.70 -7.60 17.04
N ILE A 645 -13.85 -7.21 16.46
CA ILE A 645 -14.83 -8.14 15.90
C ILE A 645 -14.23 -8.93 14.73
N GLN A 646 -13.52 -8.27 13.83
CA GLN A 646 -12.88 -8.90 12.65
C GLN A 646 -11.80 -9.88 13.07
N VAL A 647 -10.93 -9.48 14.01
CA VAL A 647 -9.81 -10.31 14.51
C VAL A 647 -10.34 -11.53 15.27
N ARG A 648 -11.30 -11.36 16.18
CA ARG A 648 -11.97 -12.49 16.86
C ARG A 648 -12.65 -13.41 15.84
N GLY A 649 -13.25 -12.85 14.79
CA GLY A 649 -13.87 -13.60 13.70
C GLY A 649 -12.89 -14.42 12.84
N ARG A 650 -11.59 -14.45 13.13
CA ARG A 650 -10.61 -15.38 12.54
C ARG A 650 -10.64 -16.76 13.21
N GLY A 651 -11.06 -16.85 14.46
CA GLY A 651 -11.35 -18.10 15.16
C GLY A 651 -12.62 -18.75 14.66
N ARG A 652 -12.55 -19.52 13.55
CA ARG A 652 -13.72 -20.14 12.90
C ARG A 652 -13.85 -21.64 13.15
N ALA A 653 -12.80 -22.30 13.63
CA ALA A 653 -12.84 -23.71 13.97
C ALA A 653 -13.80 -23.95 15.17
N ARG A 654 -14.31 -25.17 15.29
CA ARG A 654 -15.05 -25.57 16.48
C ARG A 654 -14.17 -25.42 17.73
N ASP A 655 -14.77 -24.99 18.83
CA ASP A 655 -14.11 -24.79 20.13
C ASP A 655 -12.90 -23.86 20.06
N SER A 656 -12.92 -22.91 19.12
CA SER A 656 -11.86 -21.94 18.95
C SER A 656 -11.77 -21.00 20.15
N LYS A 657 -10.53 -20.62 20.50
CA LYS A 657 -10.23 -19.68 21.59
C LYS A 657 -9.61 -18.40 21.03
N CYS A 658 -9.98 -17.26 21.62
CA CYS A 658 -9.32 -15.97 21.37
C CYS A 658 -8.75 -15.46 22.70
N ILE A 659 -7.42 -15.38 22.81
CA ILE A 659 -6.75 -15.07 24.07
C ILE A 659 -5.99 -13.74 23.91
N LEU A 660 -6.35 -12.76 24.75
CA LEU A 660 -5.63 -11.50 24.85
C LEU A 660 -4.56 -11.63 25.96
N VAL A 661 -3.29 -11.51 25.57
CA VAL A 661 -2.14 -11.47 26.50
C VAL A 661 -1.66 -10.03 26.61
N THR A 662 -1.71 -9.46 27.80
CA THR A 662 -1.29 -8.07 28.04
C THR A 662 -0.81 -7.85 29.47
N SER A 663 0.16 -6.94 29.63
CA SER A 663 0.58 -6.42 30.93
C SER A 663 -0.07 -5.07 31.28
N LYS A 664 -0.80 -4.47 30.34
CA LYS A 664 -1.36 -3.11 30.44
C LYS A 664 -2.82 -3.14 30.87
N THR A 665 -3.12 -2.57 32.04
CA THR A 665 -4.48 -2.47 32.55
C THR A 665 -5.40 -1.71 31.59
N GLU A 666 -4.88 -0.69 30.92
CA GLU A 666 -5.63 0.08 29.91
C GLU A 666 -6.12 -0.79 28.74
N VAL A 667 -5.34 -1.79 28.31
CA VAL A 667 -5.74 -2.70 27.22
C VAL A 667 -6.89 -3.60 27.67
N VAL A 668 -6.87 -4.05 28.92
CA VAL A 668 -7.97 -4.84 29.51
C VAL A 668 -9.24 -4.01 29.58
N GLU A 669 -9.15 -2.76 30.07
CA GLU A 669 -10.31 -1.86 30.14
C GLU A 669 -10.85 -1.51 28.75
N ASN A 670 -9.98 -1.28 27.77
CA ASN A 670 -10.38 -1.05 26.39
C ASN A 670 -11.11 -2.26 25.79
N GLU A 671 -10.69 -3.50 26.09
CA GLU A 671 -11.37 -4.69 25.59
C GLU A 671 -12.76 -4.85 26.23
N LYS A 672 -12.89 -4.59 27.54
CA LYS A 672 -14.21 -4.54 28.20
C LYS A 672 -15.12 -3.48 27.56
N HIS A 673 -14.55 -2.31 27.29
CA HIS A 673 -15.29 -1.22 26.65
C HIS A 673 -15.69 -1.57 25.20
N ASN A 674 -14.83 -2.27 24.45
CA ASN A 674 -15.15 -2.75 23.10
C ASN A 674 -16.32 -3.76 23.12
N ARG A 675 -16.37 -4.66 24.11
CA ARG A 675 -17.51 -5.59 24.25
C ARG A 675 -18.80 -4.84 24.53
N TYR A 676 -18.78 -3.91 25.48
CA TYR A 676 -19.94 -3.07 25.75
C TYR A 676 -20.41 -2.30 24.49
N LYS A 677 -19.48 -1.76 23.74
CA LYS A 677 -19.79 -1.08 22.47
C LYS A 677 -20.35 -2.02 21.41
N GLU A 678 -19.87 -3.27 21.34
CA GLU A 678 -20.42 -4.29 20.43
C GLU A 678 -21.87 -4.62 20.78
N GLU A 679 -22.19 -4.79 22.07
CA GLU A 679 -23.56 -4.99 22.55
C GLU A 679 -24.45 -3.79 22.21
N MET A 680 -23.96 -2.57 22.47
CA MET A 680 -24.66 -1.33 22.16
C MET A 680 -24.93 -1.18 20.65
N MET A 681 -23.99 -1.60 19.79
CA MET A 681 -24.15 -1.62 18.33
C MET A 681 -25.26 -2.58 17.91
N ASN A 682 -25.25 -3.80 18.45
CA ASN A 682 -26.25 -4.82 18.11
C ASN A 682 -27.65 -4.37 18.53
N GLU A 683 -27.79 -3.79 19.73
CA GLU A 683 -29.05 -3.23 20.22
C GLU A 683 -29.53 -2.05 19.35
N ALA A 684 -28.61 -1.20 18.92
CA ALA A 684 -28.96 -0.07 18.05
C ALA A 684 -29.44 -0.55 16.66
N ILE A 685 -28.83 -1.59 16.09
CA ILE A 685 -29.28 -2.21 14.83
C ILE A 685 -30.69 -2.79 14.99
N GLU A 686 -30.92 -3.54 16.07
CA GLU A 686 -32.23 -4.11 16.34
C GLU A 686 -33.32 -3.03 16.49
N LYS A 687 -33.01 -1.94 17.20
CA LYS A 687 -33.92 -0.80 17.31
C LYS A 687 -34.21 -0.15 15.97
N LEU A 688 -33.20 0.04 15.14
CA LEU A 688 -33.35 0.60 13.78
C LEU A 688 -34.20 -0.28 12.87
N GLN A 689 -34.05 -1.60 12.97
CA GLN A 689 -34.86 -2.56 12.20
C GLN A 689 -36.32 -2.58 12.59
N ASN A 690 -36.64 -2.15 13.81
CA ASN A 690 -38.01 -2.03 14.28
C ASN A 690 -38.68 -0.68 13.92
N TRP A 691 -37.91 0.26 13.32
CA TRP A 691 -38.50 1.49 12.79
C TRP A 691 -39.37 1.22 11.58
N SER A 692 -40.42 2.06 11.37
CA SER A 692 -41.15 2.01 10.12
C SER A 692 -40.22 2.39 8.94
N LYS A 693 -40.42 1.74 7.80
CA LYS A 693 -39.62 2.04 6.58
C LYS A 693 -39.63 3.52 6.24
N THR A 694 -40.78 4.17 6.38
CA THR A 694 -40.97 5.61 6.12
C THR A 694 -40.18 6.48 7.09
N ALA A 695 -40.12 6.13 8.38
CA ALA A 695 -39.34 6.85 9.38
C ALA A 695 -37.82 6.72 9.12
N PHE A 696 -37.37 5.52 8.80
CA PHE A 696 -35.94 5.28 8.48
C PHE A 696 -35.52 6.06 7.25
N VAL A 697 -36.22 5.92 6.12
CA VAL A 697 -35.91 6.63 4.85
C VAL A 697 -35.95 8.15 5.04
N ARG A 698 -36.92 8.67 5.81
CA ARG A 698 -37.00 10.12 6.14
C ARG A 698 -35.74 10.56 6.90
N LYS A 699 -35.33 9.81 7.92
CA LYS A 699 -34.13 10.12 8.71
C LYS A 699 -32.88 10.13 7.82
N ILE A 700 -32.74 9.14 6.93
CA ILE A 700 -31.61 9.06 5.97
C ILE A 700 -31.59 10.29 5.06
N HIS A 701 -32.74 10.64 4.47
CA HIS A 701 -32.87 11.80 3.61
C HIS A 701 -32.51 13.12 4.33
N ASP A 702 -32.98 13.31 5.57
CA ASP A 702 -32.68 14.50 6.37
C ASP A 702 -31.18 14.63 6.64
N LEU A 703 -30.47 13.51 6.88
CA LEU A 703 -29.01 13.50 7.06
C LEU A 703 -28.28 13.81 5.74
N GLN A 704 -28.75 13.27 4.61
CA GLN A 704 -28.20 13.56 3.29
C GLN A 704 -28.32 15.06 2.95
N MET A 705 -29.49 15.67 3.24
CA MET A 705 -29.68 17.10 3.00
C MET A 705 -28.79 17.97 3.87
N LYS A 706 -28.61 17.62 5.15
CA LYS A 706 -27.65 18.30 6.03
C LYS A 706 -26.21 18.23 5.49
N GLU A 707 -25.78 17.04 5.07
CA GLU A 707 -24.44 16.84 4.52
C GLU A 707 -24.25 17.60 3.20
N LYS A 708 -25.27 17.65 2.32
CA LYS A 708 -25.23 18.45 1.09
C LYS A 708 -24.99 19.92 1.40
N VAL A 709 -25.73 20.49 2.35
CA VAL A 709 -25.56 21.90 2.77
C VAL A 709 -24.15 22.16 3.30
N LEU A 710 -23.61 21.25 4.11
CA LEU A 710 -22.24 21.36 4.64
C LEU A 710 -21.18 21.28 3.54
N ARG A 711 -21.34 20.38 2.56
CA ARG A 711 -20.43 20.27 1.41
C ARG A 711 -20.48 21.50 0.53
N ASP A 712 -21.68 22.03 0.26
CA ASP A 712 -21.85 23.24 -0.54
C ASP A 712 -21.25 24.47 0.17
N SER A 713 -21.37 24.56 1.50
CA SER A 713 -20.70 25.60 2.29
C SER A 713 -19.19 25.51 2.18
N ARG A 714 -18.60 24.31 2.31
CA ARG A 714 -17.16 24.09 2.16
C ARG A 714 -16.67 24.39 0.74
N LYS A 715 -17.45 24.01 -0.29
CA LYS A 715 -17.14 24.35 -1.68
C LYS A 715 -17.17 25.87 -1.92
N ARG A 716 -18.03 26.61 -1.21
CA ARG A 716 -18.07 28.09 -1.25
C ARG A 716 -16.90 28.72 -0.50
N GLU A 717 -16.47 28.13 0.61
CA GLU A 717 -15.31 28.58 1.40
C GLU A 717 -13.98 28.25 0.71
N THR A 718 -13.88 27.09 0.04
CA THR A 718 -12.70 26.67 -0.73
C THR A 718 -12.64 27.28 -2.12
N ARG A 719 -13.73 27.82 -2.66
CA ARG A 719 -13.62 28.78 -3.75
C ARG A 719 -12.89 29.97 -3.13
N PRO A 720 -11.64 30.26 -3.55
CA PRO A 720 -11.02 31.50 -3.12
C PRO A 720 -12.07 32.57 -3.41
N LYS A 721 -12.38 33.42 -2.43
CA LYS A 721 -12.96 34.73 -2.73
C LYS A 721 -11.95 35.33 -3.69
N VAL A 722 -12.18 35.14 -4.98
CA VAL A 722 -11.54 35.87 -6.02
C VAL A 722 -12.12 37.28 -5.84
N VAL A 723 -11.55 37.99 -4.90
CA VAL A 723 -11.40 39.41 -5.08
C VAL A 723 -10.54 39.46 -6.33
N GLU A 724 -11.15 39.68 -7.47
CA GLU A 724 -10.52 39.89 -8.77
C GLU A 724 -9.63 41.11 -8.71
N ARG A 725 -8.55 41.05 -7.89
CA ARG A 725 -7.50 42.05 -7.95
C ARG A 725 -6.59 41.58 -9.06
N LYS A 726 -6.78 42.22 -10.22
CA LYS A 726 -5.88 42.04 -11.35
C LYS A 726 -4.46 42.36 -10.90
N LYS A 727 -3.57 41.42 -11.08
CA LYS A 727 -2.15 41.58 -10.78
C LYS A 727 -1.33 41.42 -12.03
N ASN A 728 -0.28 42.17 -12.13
CA ASN A 728 0.68 42.09 -13.21
C ASN A 728 1.88 41.21 -12.81
N LEU A 729 2.38 40.42 -13.73
CA LEU A 729 3.69 39.78 -13.61
C LEU A 729 4.74 40.61 -14.32
N LEU A 730 5.74 41.03 -13.59
CA LEU A 730 6.88 41.80 -14.10
C LEU A 730 8.12 40.89 -14.12
N CYS A 731 9.01 41.07 -15.09
CA CYS A 731 10.28 40.33 -15.11
C CYS A 731 11.06 40.52 -13.81
N GLY A 732 11.44 39.44 -13.15
CA GLY A 732 12.17 39.50 -11.87
C GLY A 732 13.46 40.30 -11.92
N LYS A 733 14.11 40.38 -13.10
CA LYS A 733 15.38 41.09 -13.30
C LYS A 733 15.23 42.52 -13.78
N CYS A 734 14.49 42.77 -14.86
CA CYS A 734 14.39 44.13 -15.48
C CYS A 734 13.05 44.81 -15.21
N LYS A 735 12.15 44.21 -14.48
CA LYS A 735 10.81 44.72 -14.14
C LYS A 735 9.92 45.05 -15.36
N ALA A 736 10.29 44.64 -16.57
CA ALA A 736 9.44 44.77 -17.73
C ALA A 736 8.17 43.95 -17.53
N PHE A 737 7.03 44.49 -17.95
CA PHE A 737 5.72 43.85 -17.89
C PHE A 737 5.74 42.56 -18.74
N ALA A 738 5.30 41.44 -18.17
CA ALA A 738 5.25 40.13 -18.83
C ALA A 738 3.81 39.75 -19.21
N CYS A 739 2.93 39.55 -18.23
CA CYS A 739 1.52 39.20 -18.45
C CYS A 739 0.64 39.61 -17.27
N SER A 740 -0.67 39.60 -17.44
CA SER A 740 -1.63 39.70 -16.35
C SER A 740 -1.93 38.32 -15.76
N THR A 741 -2.35 38.27 -14.51
CA THR A 741 -2.88 37.04 -13.90
C THR A 741 -4.07 36.47 -14.63
N ASP A 742 -4.87 37.31 -15.32
CA ASP A 742 -6.03 36.89 -16.09
C ASP A 742 -5.67 36.02 -17.31
N ASP A 743 -4.43 36.16 -17.82
CA ASP A 743 -3.95 35.41 -18.98
C ASP A 743 -3.40 34.02 -18.60
N ILE A 744 -3.32 33.73 -17.30
CA ILE A 744 -2.68 32.48 -16.80
C ILE A 744 -3.73 31.38 -16.60
N ARG A 745 -3.44 30.20 -17.09
CA ARG A 745 -4.23 28.97 -16.88
C ARG A 745 -3.36 27.84 -16.39
N VAL A 746 -3.89 27.03 -15.46
CA VAL A 746 -3.21 25.84 -14.95
C VAL A 746 -3.42 24.70 -15.93
N ILE A 747 -2.31 24.06 -16.33
CA ILE A 747 -2.31 22.85 -17.13
C ILE A 747 -1.59 21.75 -16.34
N LYS A 748 -2.04 20.51 -16.42
CA LYS A 748 -1.46 19.35 -15.73
C LYS A 748 -1.11 19.66 -14.25
N GLU A 749 -2.12 20.14 -13.50
CA GLU A 749 -2.13 20.41 -12.04
C GLU A 749 -1.09 21.41 -11.50
N SER A 750 0.10 21.47 -12.09
CA SER A 750 1.22 22.25 -11.55
C SER A 750 1.88 23.21 -12.56
N HIS A 751 1.51 23.16 -13.81
CA HIS A 751 2.10 23.99 -14.85
C HIS A 751 1.18 25.16 -15.20
N HIS A 752 1.71 26.38 -15.19
CA HIS A 752 0.97 27.61 -15.45
C HIS A 752 1.33 28.15 -16.82
N ALA A 753 0.40 28.02 -17.76
CA ALA A 753 0.55 28.52 -19.12
C ALA A 753 -0.10 29.92 -19.30
N VAL A 754 0.52 30.78 -20.09
CA VAL A 754 -0.02 32.08 -20.42
C VAL A 754 -0.69 32.01 -21.81
N LEU A 755 -1.99 32.33 -21.87
CA LEU A 755 -2.79 32.19 -23.10
C LEU A 755 -2.96 33.51 -23.87
N GLY A 756 -2.53 34.63 -23.30
CA GLY A 756 -2.63 35.93 -23.94
C GLY A 756 -1.73 36.05 -25.19
N ASP A 757 -2.30 36.35 -26.36
CA ASP A 757 -1.55 36.46 -27.62
C ASP A 757 -0.43 37.50 -27.56
N ALA A 758 -0.66 38.63 -26.90
CA ALA A 758 0.32 39.70 -26.70
C ALA A 758 1.55 39.24 -25.90
N PHE A 759 1.48 38.14 -25.18
CA PHE A 759 2.60 37.60 -24.42
C PHE A 759 3.70 37.05 -25.33
N LYS A 760 3.35 36.55 -26.52
CA LYS A 760 4.30 36.04 -27.54
C LYS A 760 5.30 37.09 -27.98
N GLU A 761 4.93 38.34 -27.96
CA GLU A 761 5.77 39.48 -28.35
C GLU A 761 6.76 39.93 -27.29
N ARG A 762 6.66 39.42 -26.03
CA ARG A 762 7.44 39.89 -24.86
C ARG A 762 8.56 38.95 -24.48
N TYR A 763 8.65 37.77 -25.08
CA TYR A 763 9.73 36.82 -24.87
C TYR A 763 10.46 36.43 -26.15
N MET A 764 11.66 35.88 -26.00
CA MET A 764 12.40 35.22 -27.08
C MET A 764 12.57 33.72 -26.69
N THR A 765 12.64 32.87 -27.71
CA THR A 765 12.85 31.44 -27.54
C THR A 765 14.27 31.02 -27.90
N LYS A 766 14.84 30.08 -27.13
CA LYS A 766 16.09 29.40 -27.43
C LYS A 766 15.83 27.88 -27.37
N PRO A 767 16.50 27.07 -28.21
CA PRO A 767 16.36 25.62 -28.15
C PRO A 767 16.64 25.08 -26.75
N HIS A 768 15.84 24.14 -26.30
CA HIS A 768 16.06 23.48 -25.00
C HIS A 768 17.25 22.52 -25.12
N ARG A 769 18.24 22.60 -24.22
CA ARG A 769 19.44 21.75 -24.26
C ARG A 769 19.14 20.25 -24.11
N LYS A 770 18.03 19.89 -23.49
CA LYS A 770 17.54 18.52 -23.36
C LYS A 770 16.02 18.56 -23.64
N PRO A 771 15.60 18.37 -24.90
CA PRO A 771 14.19 18.17 -25.20
C PRO A 771 13.76 16.85 -24.55
N VAL A 772 12.69 16.90 -23.74
CA VAL A 772 12.15 15.74 -23.05
C VAL A 772 10.70 15.65 -23.42
N GLN A 773 10.29 14.47 -23.86
CA GLN A 773 8.90 14.15 -24.18
C GLN A 773 8.34 13.24 -23.09
N PHE A 774 7.20 13.60 -22.51
CA PHE A 774 6.47 12.82 -21.56
C PHE A 774 5.02 12.72 -22.03
N ASP A 775 4.55 11.57 -22.42
CA ASP A 775 3.15 11.35 -22.83
C ASP A 775 2.62 12.48 -23.71
N CYS A 776 1.66 13.23 -23.14
CA CYS A 776 1.03 14.37 -23.78
C CYS A 776 1.77 15.70 -23.56
N PHE A 777 2.99 15.71 -23.00
CA PHE A 777 3.74 16.92 -22.64
C PHE A 777 5.16 16.87 -23.22
N GLU A 778 5.47 17.72 -24.19
CA GLU A 778 6.78 17.83 -24.85
C GLU A 778 7.41 19.20 -24.60
N LYS A 779 8.64 19.24 -24.07
CA LYS A 779 9.42 20.47 -23.89
C LYS A 779 10.18 20.81 -25.16
N LYS A 780 9.81 21.90 -25.85
CA LYS A 780 10.42 22.31 -27.13
C LYS A 780 11.54 23.31 -26.93
N ASN A 781 11.26 24.48 -26.37
CA ASN A 781 12.16 25.60 -26.26
C ASN A 781 12.21 26.17 -24.85
N LYS A 782 13.30 26.86 -24.52
CA LYS A 782 13.35 27.77 -23.36
C LYS A 782 12.83 29.15 -23.74
N MET A 783 12.18 29.82 -22.79
CA MET A 783 11.60 31.15 -22.94
C MET A 783 12.37 32.15 -22.08
N HIS A 784 12.81 33.23 -22.68
CA HIS A 784 13.59 34.30 -22.03
C HIS A 784 12.96 35.65 -22.25
N CYS A 785 13.18 36.59 -21.32
CA CYS A 785 12.79 38.00 -21.48
C CYS A 785 13.37 38.57 -22.81
N LYS A 786 12.51 39.27 -23.60
CA LYS A 786 12.91 39.85 -24.91
C LYS A 786 13.90 41.01 -24.78
N ASN A 787 13.98 41.66 -23.63
CA ASN A 787 14.94 42.73 -23.37
C ASN A 787 16.37 42.22 -23.57
N ALA A 788 17.07 42.72 -24.55
CA ALA A 788 18.41 42.26 -24.94
C ALA A 788 19.44 42.27 -23.81
N ASN A 789 19.32 43.27 -22.89
CA ASN A 789 20.22 43.44 -21.75
C ASN A 789 19.79 42.57 -20.55
N CYS A 790 18.63 41.92 -20.60
CA CYS A 790 18.08 41.15 -19.50
C CYS A 790 18.19 39.63 -19.71
N GLN A 791 17.59 39.12 -20.75
CA GLN A 791 17.49 37.72 -21.17
C GLN A 791 17.19 36.75 -20.00
N HIS A 792 16.45 37.19 -18.98
CA HIS A 792 16.08 36.37 -17.83
C HIS A 792 15.23 35.17 -18.24
N ASP A 793 15.54 33.97 -17.69
CA ASP A 793 14.80 32.72 -17.99
C ASP A 793 13.38 32.80 -17.38
N TRP A 794 12.35 32.91 -18.21
CA TRP A 794 10.94 33.01 -17.79
C TRP A 794 10.25 31.67 -17.73
N GLY A 795 10.79 30.63 -18.40
CA GLY A 795 10.15 29.33 -18.47
C GLY A 795 10.45 28.51 -19.71
N ILE A 796 9.48 27.78 -20.19
CA ILE A 796 9.61 26.86 -21.33
C ILE A 796 8.41 26.95 -22.26
N ILE A 797 8.63 26.66 -23.54
CA ILE A 797 7.57 26.44 -24.51
C ILE A 797 7.34 24.93 -24.60
N VAL A 798 6.09 24.53 -24.48
CA VAL A 798 5.72 23.12 -24.49
C VAL A 798 4.63 22.83 -25.53
N ARG A 799 4.55 21.59 -25.96
CA ARG A 799 3.36 20.99 -26.57
C ARG A 799 2.62 20.21 -25.47
N TYR A 800 1.33 20.44 -25.36
CA TYR A 800 0.49 19.73 -24.41
C TYR A 800 -0.80 19.24 -25.09
N LYS A 801 -0.99 17.94 -25.18
CA LYS A 801 -2.09 17.32 -25.96
C LYS A 801 -2.07 17.83 -27.41
N MET A 802 -3.19 18.41 -27.88
CA MET A 802 -3.33 19.00 -29.21
C MET A 802 -2.81 20.45 -29.31
N PHE A 803 -2.44 21.07 -28.18
CA PHE A 803 -2.00 22.47 -28.16
C PHE A 803 -0.49 22.54 -28.29
N ASP A 804 -0.02 23.16 -29.35
CA ASP A 804 1.39 23.42 -29.59
C ASP A 804 1.81 24.83 -29.16
N HIS A 805 3.11 25.03 -28.88
CA HIS A 805 3.69 26.33 -28.54
C HIS A 805 3.09 27.02 -27.28
N LEU A 806 2.67 26.26 -26.28
CA LEU A 806 2.19 26.80 -25.00
C LEU A 806 3.35 27.35 -24.14
N PRO A 807 3.34 28.64 -23.79
CA PRO A 807 4.34 29.24 -22.90
C PRO A 807 4.01 28.92 -21.44
N VAL A 808 4.83 28.09 -20.80
CA VAL A 808 4.73 27.74 -19.38
C VAL A 808 5.74 28.53 -18.58
N ILE A 809 5.27 29.33 -17.63
CA ILE A 809 6.07 30.27 -16.86
C ILE A 809 6.47 29.71 -15.47
N LYS A 810 7.61 30.20 -14.97
CA LYS A 810 8.12 29.92 -13.63
C LYS A 810 7.86 31.12 -12.74
N ILE A 811 6.99 31.03 -11.75
CA ILE A 811 6.64 32.18 -10.89
C ILE A 811 7.86 32.85 -10.24
N LYS A 812 8.88 32.07 -9.86
CA LYS A 812 10.13 32.58 -9.28
C LYS A 812 10.93 33.51 -10.19
N SER A 813 10.60 33.54 -11.48
CA SER A 813 11.22 34.43 -12.47
C SER A 813 10.50 35.77 -12.61
N PHE A 814 9.45 35.98 -11.83
CA PHE A 814 8.63 37.19 -11.91
C PHE A 814 8.39 37.84 -10.55
N VAL A 815 8.16 39.13 -10.58
CA VAL A 815 7.61 39.90 -9.45
C VAL A 815 6.15 40.13 -9.74
N VAL A 816 5.29 39.84 -8.78
CA VAL A 816 3.85 40.08 -8.89
C VAL A 816 3.54 41.46 -8.31
N GLU A 817 2.96 42.31 -9.13
CA GLU A 817 2.56 43.68 -8.79
C GLU A 817 1.04 43.78 -8.68
N ASP A 818 0.56 44.25 -7.57
CA ASP A 818 -0.84 44.57 -7.38
C ASP A 818 -1.14 45.90 -8.09
N ILE A 819 -2.09 45.91 -9.05
CA ILE A 819 -2.35 47.07 -9.91
C ILE A 819 -2.93 48.26 -9.10
N GLU A 820 -3.69 47.99 -8.03
CA GLU A 820 -4.35 49.02 -7.24
C GLU A 820 -3.39 49.68 -6.24
N THR A 821 -2.53 48.85 -5.60
CA THR A 821 -1.65 49.32 -4.52
C THR A 821 -0.22 49.61 -4.99
N GLY A 822 0.18 49.16 -6.19
CA GLY A 822 1.56 49.20 -6.67
C GLY A 822 2.53 48.32 -5.86
N THR A 823 1.99 47.50 -4.93
CA THR A 823 2.83 46.68 -4.07
C THR A 823 3.40 45.52 -4.87
N GLN A 824 4.73 45.33 -4.80
CA GLN A 824 5.43 44.25 -5.49
C GLN A 824 5.81 43.14 -4.51
N MET A 825 5.55 41.88 -4.90
CA MET A 825 5.84 40.68 -4.10
C MET A 825 6.52 39.61 -4.95
N ASP A 826 7.52 38.92 -4.36
CA ASP A 826 8.22 37.80 -4.95
C ASP A 826 7.63 36.49 -4.45
N PHE A 827 7.41 35.52 -5.36
CA PHE A 827 6.91 34.21 -5.04
C PHE A 827 7.87 33.12 -5.52
N GLN A 828 8.20 32.18 -4.66
CA GLN A 828 9.06 31.03 -5.02
C GLN A 828 8.26 29.88 -5.66
N LYS A 829 6.98 29.78 -5.36
CA LYS A 829 6.04 28.76 -5.92
C LYS A 829 4.67 29.36 -6.14
N TRP A 830 3.95 28.78 -7.09
CA TRP A 830 2.53 28.96 -7.20
C TRP A 830 1.81 28.43 -5.96
N LYS A 831 0.93 29.20 -5.38
CA LYS A 831 0.03 28.77 -4.29
C LYS A 831 -1.36 28.56 -4.84
#